data_1698c9dde96890b4b0469a124e10f528
#
_entry.id   1698c9dde96890b4b0469a124e10f528
#
_cell.length_a   1.000
_cell.length_b   1.000
_cell.length_c   1.000
_cell.angle_alpha   90.00
_cell.angle_beta   90.00
_cell.angle_gamma   90.00
#
_symmetry.space_group_name_H-M   'P 1'
#
loop_
_entity.id
_entity.type
_entity.pdbx_description
1 polymer ?
#
loop_
_entity_poly.entity_id
_entity_poly.type
_entity_poly.pdbx_seq_one_letter_code
_entity_poly.pdbx_strand_id
1 'polypeptide(L)'
;MTSFRLTFLLTVLLAPALARAQQPASTPAPAAQPPSVAQKAAASSPTERRTIVAMRMTSGESIVLDGRLDDTIWGRTQPAGDFVQQDPDNGQPATEQTEVRIAYDQNNLYIGVTCFDSDPDGWLGYQRRRDEQLPADDRFIWTIDTYLNARTAYYFEMNPSGLMGDALQGVGNVNNRQWDGIWTGRASRSDVGWTLEVEIPFRTLNFNPGSDWGINFQRTVRRKNEESLWTGWARNQGVRRMTNAGLLTGIRDVSQGHGLDIKPYAVATSVSSPGRGDSQFRNDGDVGVDLFYNLTPGLRANLTVNTDFAETEVDQRQVNLTRFSLFFPEKRDFFLDGSTFLDFGSGFAISGAFTPFHSRRIGLDEASGTQQRINFGGKLTGQAGNQDIGVLHVQTGQEGASPGHRTVPVAGEDFTVMRLKRRLLRQSYIGAMYTRRASRGGAPIVDRHTVGLDFRLETGSFLRSQNLSAAGFFLHASSPLNAGKNSAMGLEIGFPNDPWSGELELSEVQSNYDPAVGFATRTGIRRISPTIAYTARPRQNPLIRRFQFGNDVNWILDSDDNRMLNRDFNITAFLMELHSQDTIQFRVLPSYELLENDFRISPGITLPALRHYSFTRYRLLATTASRRVLAVSPIAEWGGFYSGDRRRLALNLDVRMRPGVIFYLSTEWNKVDLAEGSFQTKLYRGIAETQFSPWMSLVNNVQFDTQSSILGWQSRFRWILKPGNDLYFVYLHNWLDDPLLARFATLDHRASSKLLYTHRF
;
A
#
# COMPACT_ATOMS: atom_id res chain seq x y z
N MET A 1 -20.20 -29.49 -39.55
CA MET A 1 -19.85 -30.91 -39.28
C MET A 1 -18.38 -30.94 -38.91
N THR A 2 -18.10 -31.34 -37.78
CA THR A 2 -16.99 -32.00 -37.06
C THR A 2 -16.75 -31.34 -35.72
N SER A 3 -17.32 -32.01 -34.74
CA SER A 3 -17.16 -31.75 -33.30
C SER A 3 -15.76 -32.16 -32.85
N PHE A 4 -14.98 -31.23 -32.28
CA PHE A 4 -13.80 -31.54 -31.52
C PHE A 4 -14.16 -31.50 -30.03
N ARG A 5 -14.33 -32.66 -29.42
CA ARG A 5 -14.42 -32.85 -27.98
C ARG A 5 -12.97 -32.80 -27.43
N LEU A 6 -12.64 -31.76 -26.71
CA LEU A 6 -11.39 -31.67 -25.94
C LEU A 6 -11.69 -32.13 -24.53
N THR A 7 -11.39 -33.40 -24.26
CA THR A 7 -11.39 -34.00 -22.93
C THR A 7 -10.10 -33.55 -22.24
N PHE A 8 -10.21 -32.66 -21.27
CA PHE A 8 -9.08 -32.27 -20.42
C PHE A 8 -8.92 -33.31 -19.31
N LEU A 9 -7.97 -34.20 -19.50
CA LEU A 9 -7.52 -35.16 -18.48
C LEU A 9 -6.57 -34.41 -17.54
N LEU A 10 -7.04 -34.11 -16.34
CA LEU A 10 -6.20 -33.56 -15.26
C LEU A 10 -5.46 -34.74 -14.60
N THR A 11 -4.30 -35.10 -15.14
CA THR A 11 -3.41 -36.09 -14.51
C THR A 11 -2.61 -35.40 -13.43
N VAL A 12 -3.02 -35.60 -12.19
CA VAL A 12 -2.21 -35.26 -11.01
C VAL A 12 -1.06 -36.28 -10.91
N LEU A 13 0.14 -35.85 -11.22
CA LEU A 13 1.35 -36.61 -10.98
C LEU A 13 1.66 -36.65 -9.48
N LEU A 14 1.21 -37.73 -8.82
CA LEU A 14 1.71 -38.17 -7.54
C LEU A 14 2.94 -39.05 -7.82
N ALA A 15 4.14 -38.57 -7.59
CA ALA A 15 5.33 -39.38 -7.54
C ALA A 15 5.44 -40.06 -6.17
N PRO A 16 5.60 -41.39 -6.10
CA PRO A 16 5.83 -42.06 -4.83
C PRO A 16 7.28 -41.86 -4.39
N ALA A 17 7.48 -41.37 -3.17
CA ALA A 17 8.75 -41.35 -2.50
C ALA A 17 9.15 -42.82 -2.14
N LEU A 18 10.20 -43.32 -2.77
CA LEU A 18 10.86 -44.60 -2.42
C LEU A 18 11.52 -44.45 -1.05
N ALA A 19 11.00 -45.17 -0.08
CA ALA A 19 11.63 -45.34 1.20
C ALA A 19 12.90 -46.24 1.04
N ARG A 20 14.06 -45.66 1.33
CA ARG A 20 15.31 -46.41 1.53
C ARG A 20 15.44 -46.75 3.00
N ALA A 21 15.36 -48.01 3.32
CA ALA A 21 15.70 -48.54 4.63
C ALA A 21 17.21 -48.35 4.91
N GLN A 22 17.52 -47.68 5.99
CA GLN A 22 18.89 -47.61 6.53
C GLN A 22 19.02 -48.56 7.73
N GLN A 23 20.08 -49.34 7.73
CA GLN A 23 20.52 -50.16 8.83
C GLN A 23 21.00 -49.33 10.03
N PRO A 24 20.92 -49.85 11.25
CA PRO A 24 21.30 -49.15 12.45
C PRO A 24 22.82 -49.04 12.60
N ALA A 25 23.33 -47.84 12.72
CA ALA A 25 24.70 -47.57 13.11
C ALA A 25 24.82 -47.38 14.64
N SER A 26 25.93 -47.87 15.14
CA SER A 26 26.37 -47.93 16.53
C SER A 26 26.39 -46.62 17.29
N THR A 27 26.01 -46.71 18.56
CA THR A 27 25.97 -45.67 19.59
C THR A 27 27.36 -45.08 19.90
N PRO A 28 27.59 -43.77 19.88
CA PRO A 28 28.68 -43.12 20.61
C PRO A 28 28.20 -42.59 21.97
N ALA A 29 29.14 -42.53 22.91
CA ALA A 29 28.98 -42.15 24.31
C ALA A 29 28.48 -40.72 24.52
N PRO A 30 27.89 -40.39 25.67
CA PRO A 30 27.18 -39.13 25.91
C PRO A 30 28.14 -37.93 26.04
N ALA A 31 27.96 -36.95 25.19
CA ALA A 31 28.54 -35.62 25.36
C ALA A 31 27.74 -34.84 26.41
N ALA A 32 28.45 -34.05 27.20
CA ALA A 32 27.92 -33.25 28.31
C ALA A 32 26.78 -32.34 27.86
N GLN A 33 25.66 -32.42 28.58
CA GLN A 33 24.52 -31.53 28.42
C GLN A 33 24.87 -30.12 28.94
N PRO A 34 24.55 -29.05 28.20
CA PRO A 34 24.52 -27.70 28.76
C PRO A 34 23.34 -27.59 29.76
N PRO A 35 23.44 -26.73 30.77
CA PRO A 35 22.44 -26.64 31.84
C PRO A 35 21.09 -26.21 31.28
N SER A 36 20.07 -27.02 31.50
CA SER A 36 18.70 -26.71 31.20
C SER A 36 18.17 -25.64 32.18
N VAL A 37 18.01 -24.43 31.76
CA VAL A 37 17.15 -23.46 32.43
C VAL A 37 15.81 -23.45 31.69
N ALA A 38 15.05 -24.49 31.91
CA ALA A 38 13.64 -24.49 31.54
C ALA A 38 12.83 -23.88 32.70
N GLN A 39 12.91 -22.59 32.88
CA GLN A 39 11.85 -21.87 33.53
C GLN A 39 10.73 -21.67 32.50
N LYS A 40 9.68 -22.47 32.64
CA LYS A 40 8.45 -22.33 31.87
C LYS A 40 7.85 -20.97 32.23
N ALA A 41 8.18 -19.95 31.43
CA ALA A 41 7.55 -18.64 31.55
C ALA A 41 6.04 -18.83 31.43
N ALA A 42 5.30 -18.47 32.46
CA ALA A 42 3.85 -18.39 32.39
C ALA A 42 3.47 -17.50 31.22
N ALA A 43 2.65 -18.01 30.29
CA ALA A 43 2.23 -17.22 29.13
C ALA A 43 1.60 -15.91 29.61
N SER A 44 2.28 -14.80 29.36
CA SER A 44 1.78 -13.47 29.69
C SER A 44 0.45 -13.22 28.95
N SER A 45 -0.43 -12.43 29.52
CA SER A 45 -1.69 -12.06 28.88
C SER A 45 -1.41 -11.31 27.57
N PRO A 46 -2.14 -11.55 26.46
CA PRO A 46 -1.96 -10.80 25.20
C PRO A 46 -2.21 -9.29 25.35
N THR A 47 -2.78 -8.87 26.46
CA THR A 47 -3.05 -7.47 26.81
C THR A 47 -2.06 -6.90 27.83
N GLU A 48 -1.11 -7.70 28.30
CA GLU A 48 -0.09 -7.22 29.23
C GLU A 48 0.87 -6.27 28.52
N ARG A 49 1.13 -5.12 29.14
CA ARG A 49 1.98 -4.10 28.58
C ARG A 49 3.43 -4.34 29.02
N ARG A 50 4.22 -4.87 28.10
CA ARG A 50 5.67 -5.09 28.31
C ARG A 50 6.43 -3.78 28.21
N THR A 51 7.60 -3.70 28.83
CA THR A 51 8.46 -2.51 28.80
C THR A 51 9.87 -2.88 28.33
N ILE A 52 10.45 -2.06 27.47
CA ILE A 52 11.86 -2.08 27.09
C ILE A 52 12.49 -0.73 27.43
N VAL A 53 13.69 -0.75 27.97
CA VAL A 53 14.42 0.46 28.39
C VAL A 53 15.51 0.76 27.37
N ALA A 54 15.51 1.98 26.82
CA ALA A 54 16.61 2.45 26.00
C ALA A 54 17.83 2.78 26.87
N MET A 55 18.99 2.24 26.48
CA MET A 55 20.27 2.50 27.15
C MET A 55 20.94 3.70 26.51
N ARG A 56 21.29 4.71 27.34
CA ARG A 56 22.08 5.85 26.85
C ARG A 56 23.51 5.45 26.64
N MET A 57 24.08 5.82 25.49
CA MET A 57 25.49 5.69 25.19
C MET A 57 26.32 6.66 26.06
N THR A 58 27.47 6.21 26.54
CA THR A 58 28.39 7.04 27.28
C THR A 58 29.28 7.85 26.33
N SER A 59 29.86 8.92 26.85
CA SER A 59 30.82 9.76 26.08
C SER A 59 31.99 8.91 25.57
N GLY A 60 32.18 8.88 24.25
CA GLY A 60 33.23 8.10 23.59
C GLY A 60 32.80 6.71 23.07
N GLU A 61 31.62 6.22 23.42
CA GLU A 61 31.05 5.05 22.75
C GLU A 61 30.54 5.42 21.36
N SER A 62 30.72 4.51 20.41
CA SER A 62 30.19 4.63 19.05
C SER A 62 29.66 3.27 18.57
N ILE A 63 28.74 3.27 17.66
CA ILE A 63 28.24 2.08 16.95
C ILE A 63 28.77 2.13 15.52
N VAL A 64 29.35 1.03 15.06
CA VAL A 64 29.76 0.82 13.68
C VAL A 64 28.66 0.05 12.99
N LEU A 65 27.80 0.75 12.22
CA LEU A 65 26.67 0.14 11.52
C LEU A 65 27.13 -0.84 10.44
N ASP A 66 27.43 -2.07 10.83
CA ASP A 66 27.79 -3.17 9.93
C ASP A 66 26.82 -4.35 10.01
N GLY A 67 25.84 -4.27 10.91
CA GLY A 67 24.81 -5.27 11.15
C GLY A 67 25.21 -6.31 12.19
N ARG A 68 26.36 -6.16 12.87
CA ARG A 68 26.82 -7.03 13.94
C ARG A 68 26.61 -6.37 15.29
N LEU A 69 26.15 -7.12 16.28
CA LEU A 69 25.93 -6.61 17.62
C LEU A 69 27.13 -6.87 18.53
N ASP A 70 28.33 -6.53 18.06
CA ASP A 70 29.60 -6.72 18.78
C ASP A 70 30.14 -5.42 19.43
N ASP A 71 29.55 -4.26 19.18
CA ASP A 71 29.86 -3.02 19.87
C ASP A 71 29.49 -3.12 21.35
N THR A 72 30.33 -2.48 22.19
CA THR A 72 30.27 -2.55 23.67
C THR A 72 28.89 -2.22 24.24
N ILE A 73 28.17 -1.28 23.62
CA ILE A 73 26.84 -0.86 24.08
C ILE A 73 25.84 -2.00 24.06
N TRP A 74 25.90 -2.89 23.06
CA TRP A 74 24.95 -3.99 22.94
C TRP A 74 25.06 -5.00 24.08
N GLY A 75 26.24 -5.18 24.64
CA GLY A 75 26.46 -6.02 25.82
C GLY A 75 25.87 -5.43 27.11
N ARG A 76 25.61 -4.12 27.16
CA ARG A 76 25.07 -3.41 28.33
C ARG A 76 23.55 -3.29 28.31
N THR A 77 22.93 -3.45 27.13
CA THR A 77 21.49 -3.35 26.97
C THR A 77 20.78 -4.63 27.39
N GLN A 78 19.63 -4.50 28.04
CA GLN A 78 18.77 -5.65 28.32
C GLN A 78 17.92 -5.97 27.08
N PRO A 79 17.93 -7.22 26.58
CA PRO A 79 17.12 -7.60 25.45
C PRO A 79 15.64 -7.75 25.82
N ALA A 80 14.77 -7.32 24.93
CA ALA A 80 13.37 -7.73 24.91
C ALA A 80 13.24 -9.02 24.09
N GLY A 81 12.64 -10.05 24.67
CA GLY A 81 12.47 -11.38 24.08
C GLY A 81 11.08 -11.92 24.32
N ASP A 82 10.97 -13.26 24.41
CA ASP A 82 9.74 -14.00 24.71
C ASP A 82 8.59 -13.71 23.72
N PHE A 83 8.89 -13.71 22.43
CA PHE A 83 7.90 -13.53 21.38
C PHE A 83 6.88 -14.67 21.40
N VAL A 84 5.64 -14.35 21.06
CA VAL A 84 4.51 -15.27 21.06
C VAL A 84 3.90 -15.32 19.66
N GLN A 85 3.59 -16.53 19.20
CA GLN A 85 2.99 -16.76 17.90
C GLN A 85 1.60 -16.12 17.78
N GLN A 86 1.40 -15.34 16.73
CA GLN A 86 0.08 -14.98 16.24
C GLN A 86 -0.44 -16.07 15.29
N ASP A 87 0.43 -16.58 14.46
CA ASP A 87 0.20 -17.66 13.50
C ASP A 87 1.45 -18.56 13.40
N PRO A 88 1.31 -19.88 13.19
CA PRO A 88 0.07 -20.66 13.07
C PRO A 88 -0.59 -20.96 14.41
N ASP A 89 0.19 -21.13 15.49
CA ASP A 89 -0.24 -21.62 16.78
C ASP A 89 -0.42 -20.47 17.76
N ASN A 90 -1.56 -19.75 17.63
CA ASN A 90 -1.84 -18.54 18.38
C ASN A 90 -1.71 -18.73 19.90
N GLY A 91 -0.86 -17.91 20.50
CA GLY A 91 -0.61 -17.94 21.95
C GLY A 91 0.48 -18.93 22.40
N GLN A 92 1.10 -19.68 21.47
CA GLN A 92 2.25 -20.50 21.78
C GLN A 92 3.56 -19.67 21.71
N PRO A 93 4.62 -20.02 22.43
CA PRO A 93 5.92 -19.39 22.27
C PRO A 93 6.40 -19.44 20.81
N ALA A 94 7.15 -18.45 20.39
CA ALA A 94 7.83 -18.47 19.09
C ALA A 94 8.78 -19.68 18.99
N THR A 95 8.82 -20.34 17.83
CA THR A 95 9.72 -21.50 17.62
C THR A 95 11.17 -21.08 17.36
N GLU A 96 11.40 -19.82 16.99
CA GLU A 96 12.71 -19.21 16.82
C GLU A 96 12.81 -17.99 17.72
N GLN A 97 13.85 -17.91 18.54
CA GLN A 97 14.05 -16.79 19.46
C GLN A 97 14.35 -15.50 18.71
N THR A 98 13.95 -14.39 19.32
CA THR A 98 14.26 -13.04 18.85
C THR A 98 14.60 -12.18 20.05
N GLU A 99 15.69 -11.46 19.96
CA GLU A 99 16.09 -10.48 20.98
C GLU A 99 16.23 -9.10 20.37
N VAL A 100 15.65 -8.11 21.03
CA VAL A 100 15.69 -6.70 20.60
C VAL A 100 16.35 -5.88 21.69
N ARG A 101 17.34 -5.08 21.32
CA ARG A 101 18.08 -4.17 22.18
C ARG A 101 17.90 -2.75 21.67
N ILE A 102 17.81 -1.77 22.58
CA ILE A 102 17.64 -0.37 22.22
C ILE A 102 18.69 0.46 22.95
N ALA A 103 19.43 1.25 22.16
CA ALA A 103 20.39 2.24 22.66
C ALA A 103 20.08 3.60 22.03
N TYR A 104 20.65 4.67 22.59
CA TYR A 104 20.52 6.01 22.01
C TYR A 104 21.68 6.91 22.44
N ASP A 105 21.97 7.87 21.58
CA ASP A 105 22.82 9.02 21.90
C ASP A 105 21.99 10.32 21.92
N GLN A 106 22.60 11.46 21.80
CA GLN A 106 21.90 12.74 21.75
C GLN A 106 21.09 12.94 20.47
N ASN A 107 21.48 12.32 19.35
CA ASN A 107 20.97 12.59 18.01
C ASN A 107 20.20 11.41 17.40
N ASN A 108 20.50 10.18 17.82
CA ASN A 108 20.03 8.97 17.14
C ASN A 108 19.48 7.95 18.14
N LEU A 109 18.46 7.24 17.70
CA LEU A 109 17.97 6.01 18.28
C LEU A 109 18.61 4.83 17.54
N TYR A 110 19.12 3.84 18.28
CA TYR A 110 19.72 2.63 17.73
C TYR A 110 18.92 1.41 18.17
N ILE A 111 18.68 0.50 17.22
CA ILE A 111 17.97 -0.75 17.48
C ILE A 111 18.85 -1.90 17.00
N GLY A 112 19.24 -2.77 17.92
CA GLY A 112 19.95 -4.02 17.64
C GLY A 112 19.00 -5.20 17.75
N VAL A 113 18.95 -6.07 16.73
CA VAL A 113 18.07 -7.24 16.70
C VAL A 113 18.89 -8.49 16.41
N THR A 114 18.69 -9.53 17.22
CA THR A 114 19.18 -10.88 16.93
C THR A 114 17.98 -11.79 16.65
N CYS A 115 17.93 -12.29 15.44
CA CYS A 115 16.96 -13.26 14.98
C CYS A 115 17.61 -14.65 14.92
N PHE A 116 17.55 -15.38 16.04
CA PHE A 116 18.06 -16.76 16.07
C PHE A 116 17.25 -17.65 15.10
N ASP A 117 17.90 -18.64 14.53
CA ASP A 117 17.26 -19.58 13.61
C ASP A 117 17.89 -20.98 13.77
N SER A 118 17.07 -21.99 13.93
CA SER A 118 17.50 -23.37 14.02
C SER A 118 18.05 -23.93 12.69
N ASP A 119 17.80 -23.22 11.58
CA ASP A 119 18.33 -23.48 10.25
C ASP A 119 18.87 -22.15 9.66
N PRO A 120 20.08 -21.73 10.09
CA PRO A 120 20.63 -20.42 9.72
C PRO A 120 20.83 -20.22 8.23
N ASP A 121 20.97 -21.28 7.45
CA ASP A 121 21.08 -21.25 5.99
C ASP A 121 19.72 -21.22 5.28
N GLY A 122 18.66 -21.59 5.97
CA GLY A 122 17.28 -21.67 5.45
C GLY A 122 16.53 -20.34 5.38
N TRP A 123 17.19 -19.20 5.66
CA TRP A 123 16.57 -17.88 5.59
C TRP A 123 16.14 -17.53 4.17
N LEU A 124 15.08 -16.73 4.08
CA LEU A 124 14.52 -16.23 2.82
C LEU A 124 14.64 -14.69 2.78
N GLY A 125 15.31 -14.16 1.77
CA GLY A 125 15.53 -12.73 1.59
C GLY A 125 15.80 -12.40 0.13
N TYR A 126 14.77 -12.45 -0.70
CA TYR A 126 14.88 -12.21 -2.14
C TYR A 126 14.92 -10.73 -2.47
N GLN A 127 14.15 -9.93 -1.75
CA GLN A 127 14.04 -8.49 -1.99
C GLN A 127 15.21 -7.74 -1.39
N ARG A 128 15.73 -6.75 -2.13
CA ARG A 128 16.77 -5.82 -1.66
C ARG A 128 16.37 -4.37 -1.84
N ARG A 129 15.51 -4.08 -2.81
CA ARG A 129 15.09 -2.71 -3.13
C ARG A 129 14.29 -2.12 -1.97
N ARG A 130 14.66 -0.88 -1.56
CA ARG A 130 13.97 -0.15 -0.50
C ARG A 130 12.46 -0.03 -0.79
N ASP A 131 11.64 -0.14 0.24
CA ASP A 131 10.17 0.00 0.28
C ASP A 131 9.37 -1.07 -0.48
N GLU A 132 10.04 -2.13 -0.97
CA GLU A 132 9.33 -3.26 -1.54
C GLU A 132 8.62 -4.10 -0.49
N GLN A 133 7.54 -4.74 -0.92
CA GLN A 133 6.81 -5.67 -0.08
C GLN A 133 7.57 -6.99 0.09
N LEU A 134 7.46 -7.60 1.25
CA LEU A 134 8.18 -8.82 1.66
C LEU A 134 7.24 -10.04 1.84
N PRO A 135 6.43 -10.43 0.83
CA PRO A 135 5.52 -11.57 0.98
C PRO A 135 6.23 -12.91 1.02
N ALA A 136 7.46 -12.96 0.47
CA ALA A 136 8.25 -14.18 0.31
C ALA A 136 9.42 -14.30 1.29
N ASP A 137 9.74 -13.24 2.00
CA ASP A 137 10.97 -13.07 2.76
C ASP A 137 10.73 -13.21 4.27
N ASP A 138 11.74 -13.69 4.98
CA ASP A 138 11.85 -13.46 6.42
C ASP A 138 11.93 -11.97 6.67
N ARG A 139 11.36 -11.51 7.79
CA ARG A 139 11.37 -10.08 8.10
C ARG A 139 11.25 -9.82 9.59
N PHE A 140 11.80 -8.71 9.99
CA PHE A 140 11.59 -8.10 11.28
C PHE A 140 10.92 -6.74 11.09
N ILE A 141 9.84 -6.52 11.85
CA ILE A 141 9.04 -5.30 11.83
C ILE A 141 9.10 -4.67 13.22
N TRP A 142 9.21 -3.33 13.24
CA TRP A 142 8.96 -2.56 14.46
C TRP A 142 8.09 -1.35 14.18
N THR A 143 7.28 -1.00 15.17
CA THR A 143 6.41 0.17 15.12
C THR A 143 6.66 1.06 16.32
N ILE A 144 6.71 2.37 16.12
CA ILE A 144 7.01 3.36 17.17
C ILE A 144 5.93 4.43 17.20
N ASP A 145 5.18 4.50 18.29
CA ASP A 145 4.22 5.58 18.59
C ASP A 145 4.89 6.59 19.52
N THR A 146 5.50 7.60 18.94
CA THR A 146 6.28 8.62 19.62
C THR A 146 5.46 9.60 20.45
N TYR A 147 4.13 9.60 20.25
CA TYR A 147 3.20 10.42 21.02
C TYR A 147 2.42 9.63 22.07
N LEU A 148 2.61 8.31 22.13
CA LEU A 148 1.86 7.37 22.98
C LEU A 148 0.35 7.57 22.85
N ASN A 149 -0.11 7.84 21.64
CA ASN A 149 -1.51 8.14 21.34
C ASN A 149 -2.32 6.92 20.87
N ALA A 150 -1.65 5.79 20.63
CA ALA A 150 -2.19 4.52 20.18
C ALA A 150 -2.94 4.54 18.82
N ARG A 151 -2.65 5.52 17.96
CA ARG A 151 -3.37 5.76 16.69
C ARG A 151 -2.46 5.89 15.50
N THR A 152 -1.35 6.58 15.69
CA THR A 152 -0.35 6.83 14.65
C THR A 152 0.96 6.24 15.10
N ALA A 153 1.71 5.69 14.18
CA ALA A 153 3.04 5.16 14.44
C ALA A 153 3.93 5.29 13.20
N TYR A 154 5.21 5.30 13.44
CA TYR A 154 6.20 4.99 12.43
C TYR A 154 6.30 3.47 12.32
N TYR A 155 6.21 2.96 11.11
CA TYR A 155 6.38 1.55 10.79
C TYR A 155 7.69 1.38 10.05
N PHE A 156 8.46 0.38 10.43
CA PHE A 156 9.72 0.02 9.78
C PHE A 156 9.79 -1.49 9.62
N GLU A 157 10.44 -1.94 8.57
CA GLU A 157 10.74 -3.35 8.36
C GLU A 157 12.08 -3.57 7.68
N MET A 158 12.73 -4.67 8.01
CA MET A 158 13.93 -5.15 7.33
C MET A 158 13.88 -6.67 7.14
N ASN A 159 14.62 -7.15 6.13
CA ASN A 159 14.85 -8.56 5.85
C ASN A 159 16.34 -8.92 5.98
N PRO A 160 16.71 -10.21 5.96
CA PRO A 160 18.11 -10.66 6.06
C PRO A 160 19.02 -10.20 4.90
N SER A 161 18.46 -9.71 3.80
CA SER A 161 19.21 -9.16 2.65
C SER A 161 19.44 -7.64 2.75
N GLY A 162 19.02 -7.01 3.87
CA GLY A 162 19.22 -5.60 4.14
C GLY A 162 18.23 -4.67 3.45
N LEU A 163 17.11 -5.18 2.88
CA LEU A 163 16.02 -4.31 2.47
C LEU A 163 15.55 -3.49 3.65
N MET A 164 15.37 -2.20 3.44
CA MET A 164 14.78 -1.26 4.37
C MET A 164 13.43 -0.82 3.83
N GLY A 165 12.38 -0.90 4.64
CA GLY A 165 11.06 -0.43 4.31
C GLY A 165 10.48 0.38 5.44
N ASP A 166 9.74 1.44 5.11
CA ASP A 166 9.08 2.28 6.10
C ASP A 166 7.70 2.75 5.67
N ALA A 167 6.94 3.25 6.63
CA ALA A 167 5.61 3.79 6.39
C ALA A 167 5.13 4.65 7.56
N LEU A 168 4.16 5.51 7.30
CA LEU A 168 3.35 6.13 8.35
C LEU A 168 2.05 5.34 8.54
N GLN A 169 1.85 4.88 9.77
CA GLN A 169 0.61 4.23 10.17
C GLN A 169 -0.39 5.26 10.67
N GLY A 170 -1.58 5.26 10.08
CA GLY A 170 -2.71 6.09 10.47
C GLY A 170 -3.80 5.32 11.19
N VAL A 171 -4.89 6.00 11.54
CA VAL A 171 -6.09 5.42 12.15
C VAL A 171 -6.74 4.41 11.19
N GLY A 172 -7.30 3.32 11.72
CA GLY A 172 -7.99 2.32 10.91
C GLY A 172 -7.05 1.38 10.12
N ASN A 173 -5.83 1.15 10.58
CA ASN A 173 -4.80 0.35 9.90
C ASN A 173 -4.34 0.88 8.53
N VAL A 174 -4.61 2.14 8.22
CA VAL A 174 -4.08 2.80 7.02
C VAL A 174 -2.56 2.87 7.13
N ASN A 175 -1.88 2.32 6.14
CA ASN A 175 -0.43 2.29 6.08
C ASN A 175 0.05 3.05 4.84
N ASN A 176 0.58 4.27 5.04
CA ASN A 176 1.13 5.07 3.95
C ASN A 176 2.59 4.69 3.71
N ARG A 177 2.83 3.72 2.84
CA ARG A 177 4.17 3.26 2.41
C ARG A 177 4.88 4.21 1.44
N GLN A 178 4.26 5.31 1.08
CA GLN A 178 4.91 6.33 0.24
C GLN A 178 5.72 7.34 1.08
N TRP A 179 5.59 7.28 2.42
CA TRP A 179 6.46 8.05 3.29
C TRP A 179 7.86 7.42 3.30
N ASP A 180 8.88 8.21 3.06
CA ASP A 180 10.28 7.80 3.01
C ASP A 180 11.06 8.52 4.13
N GLY A 181 11.33 7.79 5.21
CA GLY A 181 12.10 8.28 6.36
C GLY A 181 13.61 8.26 6.10
N ILE A 182 14.34 9.22 6.67
CA ILE A 182 15.79 9.20 6.60
C ILE A 182 16.34 8.42 7.80
N TRP A 183 16.70 7.18 7.58
CA TRP A 183 17.29 6.26 8.54
C TRP A 183 18.22 5.27 7.83
N THR A 184 19.03 4.54 8.58
CA THR A 184 19.97 3.56 8.03
C THR A 184 19.86 2.26 8.80
N GLY A 185 19.89 1.14 8.11
CA GLY A 185 19.96 -0.20 8.68
C GLY A 185 20.95 -1.07 7.95
N ARG A 186 21.53 -2.03 8.67
CA ARG A 186 22.41 -3.07 8.14
C ARG A 186 21.97 -4.42 8.67
N ALA A 187 22.08 -5.43 7.84
CA ALA A 187 21.85 -6.81 8.19
C ALA A 187 23.12 -7.63 8.05
N SER A 188 23.39 -8.50 9.00
CA SER A 188 24.49 -9.47 8.97
C SER A 188 23.95 -10.87 9.24
N ARG A 189 24.69 -11.88 8.83
CA ARG A 189 24.34 -13.30 9.01
C ARG A 189 25.44 -14.01 9.76
N SER A 190 25.05 -14.98 10.55
CA SER A 190 25.95 -15.79 11.35
C SER A 190 25.45 -17.23 11.46
N ASP A 191 26.23 -18.08 12.09
CA ASP A 191 25.90 -19.49 12.33
C ASP A 191 24.70 -19.67 13.30
N VAL A 192 24.25 -18.60 13.95
CA VAL A 192 23.08 -18.63 14.86
C VAL A 192 21.83 -18.02 14.28
N GLY A 193 21.92 -17.41 13.08
CA GLY A 193 20.81 -16.74 12.41
C GLY A 193 21.24 -15.44 11.75
N TRP A 194 20.48 -14.38 11.91
CA TRP A 194 20.77 -13.06 11.32
C TRP A 194 20.53 -11.93 12.32
N THR A 195 21.24 -10.84 12.13
CA THR A 195 21.21 -9.68 13.00
C THR A 195 20.92 -8.40 12.22
N LEU A 196 20.37 -7.40 12.90
CA LEU A 196 20.13 -6.07 12.37
C LEU A 196 20.73 -5.03 13.31
N GLU A 197 21.37 -4.03 12.73
CA GLU A 197 21.68 -2.76 13.35
C GLU A 197 20.98 -1.64 12.60
N VAL A 198 20.25 -0.81 13.34
CA VAL A 198 19.44 0.27 12.79
C VAL A 198 19.78 1.56 13.51
N GLU A 199 19.98 2.64 12.75
CA GLU A 199 20.13 4.02 13.23
C GLU A 199 18.97 4.86 12.71
N ILE A 200 18.20 5.45 13.60
CA ILE A 200 17.11 6.37 13.28
C ILE A 200 17.44 7.73 13.92
N PRO A 201 17.81 8.74 13.14
CA PRO A 201 18.02 10.09 13.67
C PRO A 201 16.73 10.63 14.31
N PHE A 202 16.80 11.20 15.51
CA PHE A 202 15.63 11.77 16.18
C PHE A 202 14.94 12.85 15.35
N ARG A 203 15.65 13.56 14.49
CA ARG A 203 15.06 14.50 13.54
C ARG A 203 14.20 13.87 12.44
N THR A 204 14.24 12.54 12.29
CA THR A 204 13.32 11.79 11.39
C THR A 204 11.97 11.56 12.05
N LEU A 205 11.93 11.57 13.37
CA LEU A 205 10.76 11.30 14.18
C LEU A 205 10.21 12.59 14.78
N ASN A 206 8.89 12.76 14.74
CA ASN A 206 8.22 13.81 15.51
C ASN A 206 7.78 13.21 16.86
N PHE A 207 8.11 13.81 17.98
CA PHE A 207 7.80 13.28 19.30
C PHE A 207 7.70 14.40 20.36
N ASN A 208 7.09 14.09 21.49
CA ASN A 208 7.10 14.99 22.66
C ASN A 208 8.36 14.74 23.48
N PRO A 209 9.19 15.76 23.73
CA PRO A 209 10.42 15.59 24.54
C PRO A 209 10.11 15.02 25.93
N GLY A 210 10.92 14.07 26.38
CA GLY A 210 10.83 13.49 27.72
C GLY A 210 9.62 12.56 27.96
N SER A 211 8.82 12.25 26.95
CA SER A 211 7.72 11.25 27.06
C SER A 211 8.23 9.83 26.80
N ASP A 212 7.53 8.86 27.37
CA ASP A 212 7.68 7.46 26.96
C ASP A 212 6.95 7.24 25.61
N TRP A 213 7.38 6.22 24.85
CA TRP A 213 6.82 5.90 23.55
C TRP A 213 6.14 4.53 23.56
N GLY A 214 5.19 4.33 22.66
CA GLY A 214 4.67 3.01 22.36
C GLY A 214 5.61 2.30 21.38
N ILE A 215 5.90 1.01 21.60
CA ILE A 215 6.72 0.21 20.69
C ILE A 215 6.20 -1.22 20.59
N ASN A 216 6.27 -1.80 19.40
CA ASN A 216 5.98 -3.22 19.22
C ASN A 216 6.87 -3.83 18.14
N PHE A 217 7.03 -5.15 18.22
CA PHE A 217 7.89 -5.93 17.35
C PHE A 217 7.14 -7.14 16.80
N GLN A 218 7.44 -7.49 15.55
CA GLN A 218 6.99 -8.72 14.89
C GLN A 218 8.15 -9.35 14.12
N ARG A 219 8.31 -10.65 14.26
CA ARG A 219 9.15 -11.46 13.39
C ARG A 219 8.29 -12.36 12.52
N THR A 220 8.69 -12.53 11.25
CA THR A 220 8.15 -13.52 10.34
C THR A 220 9.25 -14.50 9.97
N VAL A 221 9.05 -15.79 10.25
CA VAL A 221 9.89 -16.90 9.80
C VAL A 221 9.16 -17.58 8.64
N ARG A 222 9.52 -17.20 7.41
CA ARG A 222 8.73 -17.54 6.23
C ARG A 222 8.80 -19.03 5.87
N ARG A 223 9.92 -19.70 6.11
CA ARG A 223 10.02 -21.15 5.89
C ARG A 223 9.04 -21.95 6.76
N LYS A 224 8.76 -21.48 7.99
CA LYS A 224 7.80 -22.07 8.93
C LYS A 224 6.39 -21.51 8.80
N ASN A 225 6.20 -20.44 8.04
CA ASN A 225 4.96 -19.66 7.99
C ASN A 225 4.52 -19.18 9.38
N GLU A 226 5.49 -18.79 10.19
CA GLU A 226 5.29 -18.32 11.55
C GLU A 226 5.38 -16.81 11.60
N GLU A 227 4.41 -16.19 12.28
CA GLU A 227 4.43 -14.78 12.68
C GLU A 227 4.34 -14.71 14.20
N SER A 228 5.34 -14.11 14.81
CA SER A 228 5.43 -13.96 16.27
C SER A 228 5.57 -12.48 16.62
N LEU A 229 4.90 -12.08 17.71
CA LEU A 229 4.87 -10.70 18.20
C LEU A 229 5.39 -10.62 19.63
N TRP A 230 5.96 -9.47 19.96
CA TRP A 230 6.37 -9.18 21.33
C TRP A 230 5.17 -8.89 22.24
N THR A 231 4.18 -8.09 21.72
CA THR A 231 2.90 -7.82 22.39
C THR A 231 1.76 -7.91 21.39
N GLY A 232 0.51 -8.10 21.86
CA GLY A 232 -0.66 -8.04 21.00
C GLY A 232 -0.74 -9.17 19.94
N TRP A 233 -0.39 -10.39 20.32
CA TRP A 233 -0.37 -11.55 19.42
C TRP A 233 -1.74 -12.20 19.15
N ALA A 234 -2.82 -11.77 19.80
CA ALA A 234 -4.14 -12.27 19.45
C ALA A 234 -4.46 -11.96 17.97
N ARG A 235 -5.16 -12.90 17.28
CA ARG A 235 -5.39 -12.79 15.82
C ARG A 235 -6.15 -11.55 15.39
N ASN A 236 -6.98 -11.00 16.28
CA ASN A 236 -7.69 -9.73 16.04
C ASN A 236 -6.89 -8.48 16.45
N GLN A 237 -5.59 -8.65 16.75
CA GLN A 237 -4.64 -7.60 17.11
C GLN A 237 -3.53 -7.52 16.03
N GLY A 238 -2.30 -7.38 16.41
CA GLY A 238 -1.15 -7.36 15.51
C GLY A 238 -0.24 -6.16 15.75
N VAL A 239 0.92 -6.15 15.11
CA VAL A 239 1.98 -5.15 15.29
C VAL A 239 1.53 -3.71 15.00
N ARG A 240 0.56 -3.53 14.12
CA ARG A 240 0.01 -2.22 13.75
C ARG A 240 -0.99 -1.67 14.74
N ARG A 241 -1.49 -2.47 15.67
CA ARG A 241 -2.47 -2.03 16.65
C ARG A 241 -1.77 -1.49 17.91
N MET A 242 -1.45 -0.20 17.87
CA MET A 242 -0.65 0.46 18.92
C MET A 242 -1.33 0.50 20.30
N THR A 243 -2.61 0.24 20.40
CA THR A 243 -3.28 0.07 21.71
C THR A 243 -2.72 -1.06 22.55
N ASN A 244 -2.13 -2.06 21.90
CA ASN A 244 -1.53 -3.23 22.54
C ASN A 244 0.02 -3.15 22.52
N ALA A 245 0.59 -2.04 22.06
CA ALA A 245 2.02 -1.84 22.08
C ALA A 245 2.59 -1.80 23.50
N GLY A 246 3.79 -2.31 23.66
CA GLY A 246 4.61 -2.13 24.86
C GLY A 246 5.07 -0.68 25.03
N LEU A 247 5.86 -0.44 26.05
CA LEU A 247 6.43 0.86 26.36
C LEU A 247 7.94 0.84 26.07
N LEU A 248 8.42 1.88 25.41
CA LEU A 248 9.82 2.24 25.31
C LEU A 248 10.05 3.42 26.26
N THR A 249 10.90 3.20 27.25
CA THR A 249 11.20 4.18 28.30
C THR A 249 12.68 4.51 28.31
N GLY A 250 13.07 5.54 29.07
CA GLY A 250 14.48 5.88 29.30
C GLY A 250 15.06 6.90 28.33
N ILE A 251 14.39 7.27 27.26
CA ILE A 251 14.88 8.30 26.33
C ILE A 251 14.75 9.68 26.98
N ARG A 252 15.87 10.37 27.18
CA ARG A 252 15.94 11.70 27.79
C ARG A 252 17.06 12.53 27.15
N ASP A 253 16.89 13.84 27.17
CA ASP A 253 17.90 14.81 26.70
C ASP A 253 18.38 14.56 25.27
N VAL A 254 17.43 14.31 24.37
CA VAL A 254 17.68 14.08 22.94
C VAL A 254 17.36 15.32 22.12
N SER A 255 18.02 15.46 20.97
CA SER A 255 17.88 16.62 20.10
C SER A 255 17.18 16.27 18.80
N GLN A 256 16.13 17.02 18.47
CA GLN A 256 15.52 16.99 17.12
C GLN A 256 16.28 17.86 16.10
N GLY A 257 17.40 18.49 16.49
CA GLY A 257 18.06 19.49 15.67
C GLY A 257 17.24 20.77 15.52
N HIS A 258 17.59 21.61 14.53
CA HIS A 258 16.83 22.81 14.20
C HIS A 258 15.54 22.50 13.43
N GLY A 259 15.36 21.25 12.99
CA GLY A 259 14.17 20.80 12.28
C GLY A 259 13.99 21.39 10.88
N LEU A 260 15.04 21.97 10.30
CA LEU A 260 15.04 22.53 8.96
C LEU A 260 15.68 21.55 7.97
N ASP A 261 14.89 21.05 7.03
CA ASP A 261 15.36 20.28 5.89
C ASP A 261 15.12 21.08 4.60
N ILE A 262 16.13 21.16 3.74
CA ILE A 262 16.07 21.79 2.42
C ILE A 262 16.30 20.71 1.38
N LYS A 263 15.33 20.51 0.47
CA LYS A 263 15.38 19.50 -0.61
C LYS A 263 15.32 20.18 -1.99
N PRO A 264 16.45 20.68 -2.52
CA PRO A 264 16.50 21.07 -3.93
C PRO A 264 16.45 19.83 -4.83
N TYR A 265 15.84 19.99 -5.99
CA TYR A 265 15.88 18.98 -7.03
C TYR A 265 16.11 19.62 -8.40
N ALA A 266 16.62 18.80 -9.32
CA ALA A 266 16.76 19.13 -10.73
C ALA A 266 16.27 17.96 -11.58
N VAL A 267 15.55 18.28 -12.65
CA VAL A 267 15.04 17.31 -13.64
C VAL A 267 15.48 17.75 -15.01
N ALA A 268 15.97 16.83 -15.82
CA ALA A 268 16.19 17.02 -17.25
C ALA A 268 15.40 15.97 -18.01
N THR A 269 14.64 16.38 -19.01
CA THR A 269 13.78 15.51 -19.80
C THR A 269 14.01 15.76 -21.29
N SER A 270 14.10 14.70 -22.07
CA SER A 270 14.15 14.73 -23.53
C SER A 270 13.00 13.89 -24.08
N VAL A 271 12.14 14.47 -24.89
CA VAL A 271 10.93 13.83 -25.44
C VAL A 271 10.92 13.97 -26.96
N SER A 272 10.55 12.90 -27.65
CA SER A 272 10.20 12.92 -29.07
C SER A 272 8.96 12.07 -29.31
N SER A 273 8.07 12.51 -30.19
CA SER A 273 6.78 11.85 -30.46
C SER A 273 6.55 11.67 -31.98
N PRO A 274 7.36 10.82 -32.64
CA PRO A 274 7.27 10.62 -34.10
C PRO A 274 5.89 10.16 -34.56
N GLY A 275 5.22 9.30 -33.80
CA GLY A 275 3.89 8.79 -34.11
C GLY A 275 2.78 9.85 -34.00
N ARG A 276 3.09 11.03 -33.46
CA ARG A 276 2.20 12.20 -33.39
C ARG A 276 2.67 13.35 -34.32
N GLY A 277 3.61 13.05 -35.21
CA GLY A 277 4.14 14.04 -36.17
C GLY A 277 5.25 14.95 -35.64
N ASP A 278 5.68 14.77 -34.38
CA ASP A 278 6.78 15.52 -33.77
C ASP A 278 7.99 14.60 -33.54
N SER A 279 8.82 14.47 -34.57
CA SER A 279 10.03 13.62 -34.56
C SER A 279 11.26 14.31 -33.96
N GLN A 280 11.18 15.61 -33.68
CA GLN A 280 12.30 16.34 -33.10
C GLN A 280 12.37 16.09 -31.59
N PHE A 281 13.58 15.99 -31.05
CA PHE A 281 13.80 15.96 -29.63
C PHE A 281 13.58 17.33 -29.03
N ARG A 282 12.64 17.41 -28.08
CA ARG A 282 12.49 18.57 -27.22
C ARG A 282 13.14 18.28 -25.88
N ASN A 283 14.09 19.10 -25.54
CA ASN A 283 14.77 19.04 -24.24
C ASN A 283 14.15 20.07 -23.32
N ASP A 284 13.81 19.65 -22.12
CA ASP A 284 13.26 20.48 -21.07
C ASP A 284 14.03 20.24 -19.77
N GLY A 285 14.15 21.27 -18.96
CA GLY A 285 14.81 21.20 -17.67
C GLY A 285 14.01 21.96 -16.63
N ASP A 286 13.88 21.37 -15.46
CA ASP A 286 13.16 21.99 -14.35
C ASP A 286 13.94 21.89 -13.05
N VAL A 287 13.83 22.90 -12.21
CA VAL A 287 14.45 22.96 -10.90
C VAL A 287 13.42 23.42 -9.89
N GLY A 288 13.46 22.86 -8.69
CA GLY A 288 12.59 23.29 -7.62
C GLY A 288 13.19 23.02 -6.26
N VAL A 289 12.47 23.39 -5.24
CA VAL A 289 12.92 23.21 -3.85
C VAL A 289 11.74 22.96 -2.93
N ASP A 290 11.91 21.99 -2.05
CA ASP A 290 11.03 21.75 -0.92
C ASP A 290 11.76 22.16 0.38
N LEU A 291 11.07 22.88 1.24
CA LEU A 291 11.53 23.29 2.56
C LEU A 291 10.63 22.66 3.62
N PHE A 292 11.23 22.05 4.62
CA PHE A 292 10.52 21.47 5.74
C PHE A 292 11.06 22.10 7.02
N TYR A 293 10.15 22.58 7.86
CA TYR A 293 10.54 23.22 9.11
C TYR A 293 9.61 22.80 10.25
N ASN A 294 10.20 22.33 11.34
CA ASN A 294 9.46 21.99 12.55
C ASN A 294 9.18 23.27 13.35
N LEU A 295 7.95 23.81 13.23
CA LEU A 295 7.51 24.98 14.03
C LEU A 295 7.48 24.66 15.51
N THR A 296 7.06 23.44 15.84
CA THR A 296 7.14 22.84 17.17
C THR A 296 7.46 21.35 16.99
N PRO A 297 7.83 20.62 18.05
CA PRO A 297 8.06 19.17 17.93
C PRO A 297 6.87 18.40 17.33
N GLY A 298 5.66 18.92 17.44
CA GLY A 298 4.45 18.29 16.92
C GLY A 298 3.90 18.88 15.62
N LEU A 299 4.38 20.05 15.16
CA LEU A 299 3.85 20.74 13.97
C LEU A 299 4.98 21.04 12.98
N ARG A 300 4.79 20.58 11.74
CA ARG A 300 5.72 20.74 10.63
C ARG A 300 5.11 21.59 9.52
N ALA A 301 5.82 22.63 9.09
CA ALA A 301 5.52 23.43 7.92
C ALA A 301 6.34 22.93 6.73
N ASN A 302 5.72 22.81 5.58
CA ASN A 302 6.37 22.45 4.33
C ASN A 302 6.03 23.54 3.30
N LEU A 303 7.05 24.00 2.60
CA LEU A 303 6.88 24.93 1.46
C LEU A 303 7.50 24.27 0.24
N THR A 304 6.85 24.40 -0.90
CA THR A 304 7.37 23.92 -2.18
C THR A 304 7.28 25.02 -3.22
N VAL A 305 8.31 25.14 -4.02
CA VAL A 305 8.35 26.03 -5.18
C VAL A 305 8.69 25.18 -6.38
N ASN A 306 7.83 25.26 -7.40
CA ASN A 306 7.99 24.53 -8.64
C ASN A 306 8.02 23.01 -8.45
N THR A 307 7.01 22.48 -7.75
CA THR A 307 6.93 21.03 -7.40
C THR A 307 7.10 20.15 -8.63
N ASP A 308 7.97 19.15 -8.48
CA ASP A 308 8.27 18.17 -9.50
C ASP A 308 7.07 17.28 -9.84
N PHE A 309 6.75 17.22 -11.14
CA PHE A 309 5.80 16.28 -11.73
C PHE A 309 6.46 15.13 -12.48
N ALA A 310 7.81 15.05 -12.50
CA ALA A 310 8.50 13.94 -13.16
C ALA A 310 8.17 12.65 -12.44
N GLU A 311 7.11 11.99 -12.88
CA GLU A 311 6.76 10.66 -12.41
C GLU A 311 7.88 9.70 -12.80
N THR A 312 8.58 9.19 -11.78
CA THR A 312 9.61 8.17 -11.97
C THR A 312 9.01 6.79 -12.19
N GLU A 313 7.70 6.63 -12.01
CA GLU A 313 6.96 5.38 -12.20
C GLU A 313 5.75 5.56 -13.10
N VAL A 314 5.66 4.75 -14.15
CA VAL A 314 4.46 4.66 -14.98
C VAL A 314 3.38 3.87 -14.25
N ASP A 315 2.13 4.32 -14.34
CA ASP A 315 1.00 3.57 -13.83
C ASP A 315 0.84 2.24 -14.56
N GLN A 316 0.41 1.22 -13.83
CA GLN A 316 0.17 -0.10 -14.41
C GLN A 316 -1.03 -0.05 -15.33
N ARG A 317 -0.87 -0.52 -16.56
CA ARG A 317 -1.99 -0.66 -17.48
C ARG A 317 -2.96 -1.71 -16.97
N GLN A 318 -4.25 -1.42 -17.13
CA GLN A 318 -5.36 -2.29 -16.74
C GLN A 318 -6.38 -2.35 -17.86
N VAL A 319 -6.95 -3.53 -18.09
CA VAL A 319 -8.11 -3.69 -18.98
C VAL A 319 -9.35 -3.24 -18.22
N ASN A 320 -9.88 -2.08 -18.57
CA ASN A 320 -11.11 -1.55 -17.96
C ASN A 320 -12.31 -1.95 -18.83
N LEU A 321 -13.07 -2.95 -18.38
CA LEU A 321 -14.34 -3.36 -18.98
C LEU A 321 -15.56 -2.79 -18.24
N THR A 322 -15.35 -1.72 -17.44
CA THR A 322 -16.38 -0.99 -16.73
C THR A 322 -16.53 0.42 -17.30
N ARG A 323 -17.66 1.05 -17.05
CA ARG A 323 -17.94 2.45 -17.45
C ARG A 323 -17.34 3.49 -16.50
N PHE A 324 -16.64 3.06 -15.45
CA PHE A 324 -16.13 3.93 -14.39
C PHE A 324 -14.65 4.23 -14.55
N SER A 325 -14.25 5.45 -14.17
CA SER A 325 -12.85 5.87 -14.17
C SER A 325 -12.03 5.08 -13.14
N LEU A 326 -10.78 4.81 -13.48
CA LEU A 326 -9.84 4.18 -12.56
C LEU A 326 -9.28 5.20 -11.56
N PHE A 327 -9.11 4.77 -10.32
CA PHE A 327 -8.45 5.54 -9.28
C PHE A 327 -6.95 5.25 -9.28
N PHE A 328 -6.13 6.31 -9.27
CA PHE A 328 -4.68 6.22 -9.16
C PHE A 328 -4.18 6.93 -7.89
N PRO A 329 -3.32 6.31 -7.09
CA PRO A 329 -2.81 6.91 -5.86
C PRO A 329 -1.87 8.09 -6.14
N GLU A 330 -1.68 8.95 -5.13
CA GLU A 330 -0.68 10.03 -5.13
C GLU A 330 0.74 9.44 -5.08
N LYS A 331 1.70 10.08 -5.73
CA LYS A 331 3.11 9.67 -5.78
C LYS A 331 4.11 10.80 -5.47
N ARG A 332 3.64 12.05 -5.39
CA ARG A 332 4.50 13.22 -5.19
C ARG A 332 4.81 13.44 -3.72
N ASP A 333 6.10 13.51 -3.36
CA ASP A 333 6.59 13.58 -1.98
C ASP A 333 5.96 14.72 -1.18
N PHE A 334 5.83 15.92 -1.78
CA PHE A 334 5.21 17.06 -1.12
C PHE A 334 3.80 16.75 -0.59
N PHE A 335 2.98 15.98 -1.34
CA PHE A 335 1.62 15.65 -0.90
C PHE A 335 1.59 14.44 0.04
N LEU A 336 2.58 13.56 -0.05
CA LEU A 336 2.64 12.31 0.74
C LEU A 336 3.08 12.57 2.19
N ASP A 337 4.04 13.46 2.39
CA ASP A 337 4.49 13.83 3.75
C ASP A 337 3.34 14.46 4.53
N GLY A 338 3.03 13.90 5.71
CA GLY A 338 1.93 14.36 6.56
C GLY A 338 0.51 14.17 5.97
N SER A 339 0.33 13.37 4.91
CA SER A 339 -0.98 13.13 4.28
C SER A 339 -2.03 12.57 5.25
N THR A 340 -1.63 11.81 6.26
CA THR A 340 -2.52 11.25 7.29
C THR A 340 -3.25 12.32 8.11
N PHE A 341 -2.70 13.53 8.20
CA PHE A 341 -3.36 14.67 8.83
C PHE A 341 -4.48 15.29 7.97
N LEU A 342 -4.47 15.02 6.67
CA LEU A 342 -5.47 15.48 5.71
C LEU A 342 -6.52 14.40 5.37
N ASP A 343 -6.37 13.18 5.90
CA ASP A 343 -7.34 12.09 5.69
C ASP A 343 -8.71 12.45 6.26
N PHE A 344 -9.78 12.08 5.53
CA PHE A 344 -11.16 12.29 5.91
C PHE A 344 -11.96 10.98 5.81
N GLY A 345 -12.85 10.74 6.76
CA GLY A 345 -13.71 9.57 6.74
C GLY A 345 -12.93 8.25 6.81
N SER A 346 -11.82 8.20 7.55
CA SER A 346 -10.99 6.98 7.66
C SER A 346 -11.82 5.82 8.19
N GLY A 347 -11.94 4.79 7.40
CA GLY A 347 -12.81 3.63 7.58
C GLY A 347 -13.81 3.47 6.45
N PHE A 348 -14.33 4.55 5.87
CA PHE A 348 -14.98 4.46 4.57
C PHE A 348 -13.87 4.20 3.56
N ALA A 349 -13.50 2.97 3.47
CA ALA A 349 -12.66 2.57 2.37
C ALA A 349 -13.53 2.68 1.12
N ILE A 350 -13.60 3.66 0.89
CA ILE A 350 -12.69 3.97 -0.03
C ILE A 350 -12.38 2.73 -0.87
N SER A 351 -13.42 2.08 -1.25
CA SER A 351 -13.42 1.22 -2.41
C SER A 351 -13.17 2.06 -3.69
N GLY A 352 -12.39 3.19 -3.59
CA GLY A 352 -12.16 4.14 -4.67
C GLY A 352 -13.42 4.90 -5.12
N ALA A 353 -14.54 4.76 -4.40
CA ALA A 353 -15.82 5.31 -4.86
C ALA A 353 -15.90 6.82 -4.74
N PHE A 354 -15.38 7.39 -3.64
CA PHE A 354 -15.25 8.84 -3.50
C PHE A 354 -14.29 9.24 -2.37
N THR A 355 -13.70 10.43 -2.48
CA THR A 355 -12.91 11.07 -1.42
C THR A 355 -13.04 12.59 -1.54
N PRO A 356 -13.26 13.34 -0.43
CA PRO A 356 -13.40 14.80 -0.48
C PRO A 356 -12.08 15.51 -0.80
N PHE A 357 -10.95 14.84 -0.58
CA PHE A 357 -9.63 15.34 -0.92
C PHE A 357 -8.80 14.25 -1.62
N HIS A 358 -8.33 14.56 -2.82
CA HIS A 358 -7.44 13.73 -3.61
C HIS A 358 -6.37 14.61 -4.26
N SER A 359 -5.20 14.64 -3.66
CA SER A 359 -4.11 15.54 -4.05
C SER A 359 -3.68 15.38 -5.51
N ARG A 360 -3.82 14.19 -6.10
CA ARG A 360 -3.47 13.94 -7.51
C ARG A 360 -4.31 14.79 -8.49
N ARG A 361 -5.46 15.32 -8.08
CA ARG A 361 -6.22 16.28 -8.88
C ARG A 361 -5.55 17.67 -8.95
N ILE A 362 -4.69 18.00 -8.00
CA ILE A 362 -3.95 19.26 -7.99
C ILE A 362 -2.88 19.23 -9.08
N GLY A 363 -2.92 20.18 -10.00
CA GLY A 363 -2.01 20.24 -11.13
C GLY A 363 -2.37 19.31 -12.29
N LEU A 364 -3.64 18.89 -12.36
CA LEU A 364 -4.21 18.22 -13.54
C LEU A 364 -5.39 19.02 -14.08
N ASP A 365 -5.35 19.38 -15.34
CA ASP A 365 -6.51 19.96 -16.02
C ASP A 365 -7.63 18.94 -16.12
N GLU A 366 -8.82 19.31 -15.68
CA GLU A 366 -9.97 18.39 -15.57
C GLU A 366 -10.50 17.96 -16.94
N ALA A 367 -10.41 18.84 -17.93
CA ALA A 367 -10.94 18.58 -19.28
C ALA A 367 -9.99 17.73 -20.13
N SER A 368 -8.68 17.99 -20.07
CA SER A 368 -7.69 17.33 -20.91
C SER A 368 -6.86 16.27 -20.21
N GLY A 369 -6.86 16.26 -18.85
CA GLY A 369 -5.99 15.40 -18.04
C GLY A 369 -4.50 15.79 -18.16
N THR A 370 -4.18 16.92 -18.76
CA THR A 370 -2.80 17.37 -18.90
C THR A 370 -2.26 17.95 -17.60
N GLN A 371 -0.98 17.73 -17.36
CA GLN A 371 -0.30 18.24 -16.17
C GLN A 371 -0.14 19.76 -16.26
N GLN A 372 -0.42 20.46 -15.16
CA GLN A 372 -0.16 21.88 -14.95
C GLN A 372 0.96 22.04 -13.92
N ARG A 373 1.86 22.98 -14.17
CA ARG A 373 2.93 23.34 -13.25
C ARG A 373 2.38 23.84 -11.92
N ILE A 374 2.92 23.35 -10.82
CA ILE A 374 2.67 23.90 -9.47
C ILE A 374 3.74 24.97 -9.23
N ASN A 375 3.30 26.23 -9.18
CA ASN A 375 4.21 27.35 -8.95
C ASN A 375 4.66 27.43 -7.50
N PHE A 376 3.70 27.20 -6.59
CA PHE A 376 3.91 27.34 -5.15
C PHE A 376 2.93 26.44 -4.38
N GLY A 377 3.41 25.87 -3.27
CA GLY A 377 2.59 25.15 -2.31
C GLY A 377 3.08 25.37 -0.88
N GLY A 378 2.14 25.50 0.04
CA GLY A 378 2.40 25.57 1.48
C GLY A 378 1.54 24.58 2.22
N LYS A 379 2.12 23.89 3.20
CA LYS A 379 1.45 22.87 4.01
C LYS A 379 1.88 22.98 5.47
N LEU A 380 0.92 22.87 6.40
CA LEU A 380 1.14 22.75 7.83
C LEU A 380 0.43 21.50 8.31
N THR A 381 1.16 20.55 8.86
CA THR A 381 0.62 19.28 9.36
C THR A 381 1.21 18.92 10.71
N GLY A 382 0.43 18.21 11.54
CA GLY A 382 0.92 17.70 12.81
C GLY A 382 -0.11 17.70 13.92
N GLN A 383 0.37 17.71 15.15
CA GLN A 383 -0.40 17.61 16.36
C GLN A 383 -0.15 18.80 17.30
N ALA A 384 -1.22 19.35 17.86
CA ALA A 384 -1.18 20.34 18.92
C ALA A 384 -2.12 19.93 20.04
N GLY A 385 -1.57 19.42 21.15
CA GLY A 385 -2.35 18.82 22.21
C GLY A 385 -3.19 17.64 21.70
N ASN A 386 -4.52 17.72 21.86
CA ASN A 386 -5.45 16.68 21.39
C ASN A 386 -6.00 16.94 19.97
N GLN A 387 -5.46 17.89 19.24
CA GLN A 387 -5.88 18.22 17.88
C GLN A 387 -4.84 17.73 16.88
N ASP A 388 -5.30 17.10 15.81
CA ASP A 388 -4.53 16.88 14.60
C ASP A 388 -4.92 17.97 13.60
N ILE A 389 -3.92 18.65 13.04
CA ILE A 389 -4.10 19.82 12.16
C ILE A 389 -3.47 19.49 10.79
N GLY A 390 -4.21 19.76 9.76
CA GLY A 390 -3.74 19.73 8.37
C GLY A 390 -4.24 20.98 7.62
N VAL A 391 -3.32 21.77 7.08
CA VAL A 391 -3.63 22.89 6.20
C VAL A 391 -2.75 22.77 4.97
N LEU A 392 -3.32 22.90 3.80
CA LEU A 392 -2.64 22.88 2.52
C LEU A 392 -3.16 24.00 1.64
N HIS A 393 -2.25 24.74 1.02
CA HIS A 393 -2.56 25.69 -0.04
C HIS A 393 -1.60 25.48 -1.21
N VAL A 394 -2.12 25.38 -2.43
CA VAL A 394 -1.33 25.15 -3.65
C VAL A 394 -1.85 26.05 -4.76
N GLN A 395 -0.93 26.58 -5.54
CA GLN A 395 -1.20 27.42 -6.68
C GLN A 395 -0.58 26.82 -7.96
N THR A 396 -1.40 26.58 -8.99
CA THR A 396 -0.92 26.13 -10.30
C THR A 396 -0.70 27.27 -11.27
N GLY A 397 0.16 27.06 -12.25
CA GLY A 397 0.44 28.02 -13.31
C GLY A 397 -0.67 28.06 -14.36
N GLN A 398 -0.83 29.23 -15.01
CA GLN A 398 -1.56 29.32 -16.26
C GLN A 398 -0.69 28.79 -17.39
N GLU A 399 -1.22 27.89 -18.21
CA GLU A 399 -0.52 27.39 -19.37
C GLU A 399 -1.19 27.88 -20.67
N GLY A 400 -0.39 28.45 -21.56
CA GLY A 400 -0.86 28.92 -22.85
C GLY A 400 -1.22 27.77 -23.81
N ALA A 401 -1.97 28.09 -24.86
CA ALA A 401 -2.18 27.16 -25.97
C ALA A 401 -0.83 26.80 -26.60
N SER A 402 -0.55 25.51 -26.73
CA SER A 402 0.68 25.03 -27.38
C SER A 402 0.34 24.42 -28.74
N PRO A 403 0.96 24.86 -29.83
CA PRO A 403 0.69 24.29 -31.14
C PRO A 403 0.91 22.78 -31.14
N GLY A 404 -0.10 22.02 -31.58
CA GLY A 404 -0.07 20.56 -31.64
C GLY A 404 -0.54 19.80 -30.40
N HIS A 405 -0.73 20.45 -29.24
CA HIS A 405 -1.16 19.81 -28.00
C HIS A 405 -2.36 20.47 -27.32
N ARG A 406 -2.61 21.76 -27.51
CA ARG A 406 -3.72 22.50 -26.90
C ARG A 406 -4.29 23.54 -27.83
N THR A 407 -5.59 23.53 -27.96
CA THR A 407 -6.33 24.58 -28.68
C THR A 407 -6.83 25.68 -27.76
N VAL A 408 -6.87 25.44 -26.42
CA VAL A 408 -7.38 26.37 -25.43
C VAL A 408 -6.38 26.55 -24.29
N PRO A 409 -6.09 27.80 -23.84
CA PRO A 409 -5.29 28.05 -22.64
C PRO A 409 -5.95 27.43 -21.40
N VAL A 410 -5.15 26.84 -20.53
CA VAL A 410 -5.62 26.31 -19.24
C VAL A 410 -5.39 27.38 -18.17
N ALA A 411 -6.44 27.76 -17.46
CA ALA A 411 -6.36 28.74 -16.37
C ALA A 411 -5.56 28.17 -15.20
N GLY A 412 -4.79 29.02 -14.53
CA GLY A 412 -4.21 28.68 -13.25
C GLY A 412 -5.28 28.49 -12.18
N GLU A 413 -5.02 27.70 -11.16
CA GLU A 413 -5.96 27.38 -10.10
C GLU A 413 -5.33 27.53 -8.72
N ASP A 414 -6.17 27.86 -7.74
CA ASP A 414 -5.84 27.88 -6.32
C ASP A 414 -6.59 26.76 -5.61
N PHE A 415 -5.85 25.96 -4.85
CA PHE A 415 -6.37 24.86 -4.06
C PHE A 415 -6.10 25.12 -2.58
N THR A 416 -7.12 25.00 -1.74
CA THR A 416 -6.98 25.11 -0.28
C THR A 416 -7.66 23.92 0.38
N VAL A 417 -6.99 23.31 1.34
CA VAL A 417 -7.54 22.23 2.16
C VAL A 417 -7.22 22.52 3.62
N MET A 418 -8.24 22.48 4.47
CA MET A 418 -8.10 22.62 5.92
C MET A 418 -8.74 21.43 6.60
N ARG A 419 -8.05 20.82 7.52
CA ARG A 419 -8.47 19.66 8.29
C ARG A 419 -8.18 19.87 9.76
N LEU A 420 -9.17 19.61 10.60
CA LEU A 420 -9.03 19.59 12.05
C LEU A 420 -9.67 18.31 12.58
N LYS A 421 -8.91 17.48 13.31
CA LYS A 421 -9.43 16.33 14.06
C LYS A 421 -9.17 16.52 15.55
N ARG A 422 -10.20 16.33 16.38
CA ARG A 422 -10.07 16.28 17.82
C ARG A 422 -10.11 14.83 18.30
N ARG A 423 -9.08 14.42 18.96
CA ARG A 423 -8.97 13.08 19.56
C ARG A 423 -9.91 12.94 20.75
N LEU A 424 -10.64 11.84 20.77
CA LEU A 424 -11.57 11.46 21.83
C LEU A 424 -11.22 10.05 22.31
N LEU A 425 -11.30 9.78 23.58
CA LEU A 425 -10.98 8.47 24.13
C LEU A 425 -9.59 7.97 23.69
N ARG A 426 -9.38 6.64 23.61
CA ARG A 426 -8.08 6.06 23.19
C ARG A 426 -7.91 5.99 21.68
N GLN A 427 -8.99 5.73 20.91
CA GLN A 427 -8.91 5.42 19.47
C GLN A 427 -9.93 6.21 18.64
N SER A 428 -10.71 7.08 19.27
CA SER A 428 -11.83 7.76 18.62
C SER A 428 -11.49 9.21 18.28
N TYR A 429 -12.14 9.78 17.29
CA TYR A 429 -12.02 11.19 16.95
C TYR A 429 -13.32 11.74 16.37
N ILE A 430 -13.44 13.06 16.38
CA ILE A 430 -14.35 13.87 15.58
C ILE A 430 -13.53 14.86 14.77
N GLY A 431 -13.93 15.13 13.53
CA GLY A 431 -13.19 16.02 12.66
C GLY A 431 -14.04 16.88 11.74
N ALA A 432 -13.41 17.92 11.22
CA ALA A 432 -13.98 18.82 10.23
C ALA A 432 -12.98 19.06 9.10
N MET A 433 -13.47 19.19 7.88
CA MET A 433 -12.69 19.49 6.69
C MET A 433 -13.34 20.61 5.89
N TYR A 434 -12.49 21.45 5.30
CA TYR A 434 -12.87 22.42 4.29
C TYR A 434 -11.93 22.28 3.10
N THR A 435 -12.48 22.25 1.88
CA THR A 435 -11.69 22.30 0.65
C THR A 435 -12.22 23.37 -0.29
N ARG A 436 -11.33 24.01 -1.02
CA ARG A 436 -11.65 25.02 -2.04
C ARG A 436 -10.80 24.80 -3.28
N ARG A 437 -11.40 24.97 -4.45
CA ARG A 437 -10.75 25.04 -5.76
C ARG A 437 -11.30 26.25 -6.52
N ALA A 438 -10.44 27.16 -6.89
CA ALA A 438 -10.81 28.39 -7.62
C ALA A 438 -9.93 28.59 -8.85
N SER A 439 -10.52 28.91 -9.98
CA SER A 439 -9.76 29.28 -11.19
C SER A 439 -9.26 30.75 -11.09
N ARG A 440 -8.02 30.95 -11.55
CA ARG A 440 -7.39 32.25 -11.65
C ARG A 440 -7.30 32.72 -13.11
N GLY A 441 -8.21 33.58 -13.48
CA GLY A 441 -8.34 34.02 -14.89
C GLY A 441 -9.09 32.98 -15.75
N GLY A 442 -9.48 33.40 -16.93
CA GLY A 442 -10.36 32.60 -17.78
C GLY A 442 -11.84 32.77 -17.43
N ALA A 443 -12.72 32.44 -18.36
CA ALA A 443 -14.16 32.39 -18.15
C ALA A 443 -14.68 31.00 -18.47
N PRO A 444 -15.56 30.42 -17.63
CA PRO A 444 -16.11 31.00 -16.39
C PRO A 444 -15.15 30.84 -15.20
N ILE A 445 -15.19 31.80 -14.27
CA ILE A 445 -14.51 31.66 -12.98
C ILE A 445 -15.28 30.60 -12.18
N VAL A 446 -14.61 29.53 -11.84
CA VAL A 446 -15.16 28.44 -11.04
C VAL A 446 -14.58 28.55 -9.63
N ASP A 447 -15.42 28.75 -8.63
CA ASP A 447 -15.07 28.73 -7.21
C ASP A 447 -15.91 27.65 -6.53
N ARG A 448 -15.29 26.52 -6.20
CA ARG A 448 -15.93 25.35 -5.62
C ARG A 448 -15.49 25.17 -4.18
N HIS A 449 -16.41 24.87 -3.31
CA HIS A 449 -16.16 24.63 -1.90
C HIS A 449 -16.72 23.28 -1.48
N THR A 450 -16.07 22.62 -0.54
CA THR A 450 -16.64 21.46 0.15
C THR A 450 -16.38 21.58 1.64
N VAL A 451 -17.43 21.42 2.45
CA VAL A 451 -17.36 21.37 3.92
C VAL A 451 -17.73 19.98 4.36
N GLY A 452 -17.05 19.46 5.36
CA GLY A 452 -17.31 18.13 5.86
C GLY A 452 -17.11 17.96 7.36
N LEU A 453 -17.88 17.08 7.93
CA LEU A 453 -17.73 16.57 9.29
C LEU A 453 -17.59 15.06 9.25
N ASP A 454 -16.75 14.51 10.10
CA ASP A 454 -16.60 13.07 10.26
C ASP A 454 -16.28 12.68 11.70
N PHE A 455 -16.57 11.44 12.02
CA PHE A 455 -16.19 10.83 13.30
C PHE A 455 -15.77 9.38 13.10
N ARG A 456 -14.98 8.87 14.03
CA ARG A 456 -14.70 7.46 14.20
C ARG A 456 -14.66 7.13 15.68
N LEU A 457 -15.46 6.13 16.07
CA LEU A 457 -15.47 5.53 17.40
C LEU A 457 -14.90 4.12 17.27
N GLU A 458 -13.93 3.78 18.07
CA GLU A 458 -13.29 2.46 18.01
C GLU A 458 -12.97 1.96 19.42
N THR A 459 -13.18 0.66 19.64
CA THR A 459 -12.80 -0.03 20.87
C THR A 459 -12.22 -1.41 20.55
N GLY A 460 -11.23 -1.85 21.32
CA GLY A 460 -10.68 -3.21 21.31
C GLY A 460 -11.15 -4.06 22.48
N SER A 461 -12.08 -3.58 23.26
CA SER A 461 -12.60 -4.25 24.48
C SER A 461 -14.10 -4.55 24.43
N PHE A 462 -14.71 -4.48 23.25
CA PHE A 462 -16.10 -4.91 23.07
C PHE A 462 -16.21 -6.40 23.43
N LEU A 463 -17.22 -6.78 24.22
CA LEU A 463 -17.36 -8.16 24.75
C LEU A 463 -16.04 -8.72 25.32
N ARG A 464 -15.28 -7.90 26.06
CA ARG A 464 -13.98 -8.13 26.72
C ARG A 464 -12.75 -8.01 25.81
N SER A 465 -12.74 -8.56 24.59
CA SER A 465 -11.52 -8.63 23.76
C SER A 465 -11.77 -8.44 22.25
N GLN A 466 -13.00 -8.13 21.88
CA GLN A 466 -13.38 -7.96 20.49
C GLN A 466 -13.18 -6.50 20.04
N ASN A 467 -12.94 -6.33 18.76
CA ASN A 467 -12.87 -5.03 18.12
C ASN A 467 -14.24 -4.65 17.60
N LEU A 468 -14.61 -3.40 17.82
CA LEU A 468 -15.80 -2.79 17.23
C LEU A 468 -15.45 -1.37 16.80
N SER A 469 -15.85 -0.98 15.61
CA SER A 469 -15.71 0.38 15.09
C SER A 469 -17.04 0.89 14.55
N ALA A 470 -17.26 2.19 14.70
CA ALA A 470 -18.33 2.92 14.04
C ALA A 470 -17.73 4.22 13.49
N ALA A 471 -17.98 4.52 12.23
CA ALA A 471 -17.54 5.76 11.59
C ALA A 471 -18.69 6.38 10.80
N GLY A 472 -18.66 7.70 10.65
CA GLY A 472 -19.66 8.39 9.86
C GLY A 472 -19.11 9.71 9.34
N PHE A 473 -19.72 10.20 8.27
CA PHE A 473 -19.38 11.49 7.69
C PHE A 473 -20.58 12.16 7.04
N PHE A 474 -20.48 13.48 6.93
CA PHE A 474 -21.35 14.32 6.13
C PHE A 474 -20.48 15.34 5.37
N LEU A 475 -20.76 15.50 4.07
CA LEU A 475 -20.09 16.43 3.17
C LEU A 475 -21.13 17.24 2.41
N HIS A 476 -20.85 18.52 2.22
CA HIS A 476 -21.65 19.41 1.39
C HIS A 476 -20.74 20.19 0.45
N ALA A 477 -20.96 20.04 -0.85
CA ALA A 477 -20.24 20.74 -1.89
C ALA A 477 -21.06 21.93 -2.40
N SER A 478 -20.40 23.05 -2.67
CA SER A 478 -21.00 24.24 -3.28
C SER A 478 -20.24 24.58 -4.54
N SER A 479 -20.94 24.69 -5.64
CA SER A 479 -20.39 25.07 -6.94
C SER A 479 -21.35 26.04 -7.64
N PRO A 480 -20.85 27.06 -8.33
CA PRO A 480 -21.70 27.95 -9.12
C PRO A 480 -22.38 27.25 -10.29
N LEU A 481 -21.92 26.05 -10.66
CA LEU A 481 -22.45 25.30 -11.80
C LEU A 481 -23.59 24.35 -11.41
N ASN A 482 -23.66 23.92 -10.13
CA ASN A 482 -24.59 22.90 -9.66
C ASN A 482 -25.28 23.35 -8.36
N ALA A 483 -26.61 23.42 -8.37
CA ALA A 483 -27.39 23.82 -7.20
C ALA A 483 -28.30 22.67 -6.75
N GLY A 484 -28.32 22.43 -5.43
CA GLY A 484 -29.13 21.39 -4.78
C GLY A 484 -28.63 19.96 -5.03
N LYS A 485 -28.99 19.03 -4.17
CA LYS A 485 -28.56 17.62 -4.22
C LYS A 485 -27.03 17.44 -4.35
N ASN A 486 -26.29 18.20 -3.56
CA ASN A 486 -24.84 18.33 -3.62
C ASN A 486 -24.16 17.86 -2.33
N SER A 487 -24.76 16.93 -1.62
CA SER A 487 -24.23 16.35 -0.38
C SER A 487 -23.80 14.91 -0.59
N ALA A 488 -22.85 14.46 0.26
CA ALA A 488 -22.53 13.06 0.43
C ALA A 488 -22.49 12.73 1.92
N MET A 489 -22.97 11.53 2.30
CA MET A 489 -23.02 11.10 3.68
C MET A 489 -22.82 9.58 3.77
N GLY A 490 -22.38 9.10 4.94
CA GLY A 490 -22.23 7.68 5.16
C GLY A 490 -22.07 7.28 6.61
N LEU A 491 -22.33 6.00 6.87
CA LEU A 491 -22.18 5.32 8.16
C LEU A 491 -21.55 3.95 7.91
N GLU A 492 -20.54 3.59 8.71
CA GLU A 492 -19.89 2.29 8.72
C GLU A 492 -19.91 1.71 10.12
N ILE A 493 -20.18 0.42 10.23
CA ILE A 493 -20.02 -0.37 11.46
C ILE A 493 -19.16 -1.58 11.13
N GLY A 494 -17.99 -1.71 11.78
CA GLY A 494 -17.04 -2.77 11.55
C GLY A 494 -16.83 -3.67 12.78
N PHE A 495 -16.79 -4.98 12.55
CA PHE A 495 -16.49 -6.01 13.54
C PHE A 495 -15.33 -6.89 13.02
N PRO A 496 -14.06 -6.37 12.99
CA PRO A 496 -12.90 -7.06 12.43
C PRO A 496 -12.30 -8.04 13.45
N ASN A 497 -12.93 -9.19 13.63
CA ASN A 497 -12.49 -10.21 14.59
C ASN A 497 -12.30 -11.58 13.95
N ASP A 498 -11.90 -12.57 14.74
CA ASP A 498 -11.69 -13.95 14.39
C ASP A 498 -12.44 -14.85 15.39
N PRO A 499 -13.19 -15.87 14.98
CA PRO A 499 -13.35 -16.38 13.59
C PRO A 499 -14.36 -15.61 12.72
N TRP A 500 -15.20 -14.76 13.29
CA TRP A 500 -16.19 -13.97 12.60
C TRP A 500 -15.68 -12.54 12.37
N SER A 501 -15.80 -12.07 11.17
CA SER A 501 -15.62 -10.66 10.82
C SER A 501 -16.80 -10.16 10.00
N GLY A 502 -17.12 -8.88 10.12
CA GLY A 502 -18.20 -8.26 9.37
C GLY A 502 -18.07 -6.75 9.33
N GLU A 503 -18.68 -6.16 8.33
CA GLU A 503 -18.77 -4.72 8.12
C GLU A 503 -20.08 -4.37 7.45
N LEU A 504 -20.69 -3.28 7.83
CA LEU A 504 -21.83 -2.69 7.14
C LEU A 504 -21.50 -1.25 6.79
N GLU A 505 -21.44 -0.96 5.49
CA GLU A 505 -21.32 0.39 4.95
C GLU A 505 -22.65 0.83 4.35
N LEU A 506 -23.09 2.02 4.74
CA LEU A 506 -24.25 2.73 4.16
C LEU A 506 -23.75 4.08 3.70
N SER A 507 -23.95 4.43 2.43
CA SER A 507 -23.54 5.74 1.92
C SER A 507 -24.49 6.25 0.85
N GLU A 508 -24.58 7.59 0.74
CA GLU A 508 -25.30 8.29 -0.29
C GLU A 508 -24.42 9.39 -0.86
N VAL A 509 -24.35 9.47 -2.17
CA VAL A 509 -23.69 10.54 -2.92
C VAL A 509 -24.74 11.14 -3.86
N GLN A 510 -25.21 12.33 -3.59
CA GLN A 510 -26.27 12.99 -4.34
C GLN A 510 -25.82 13.35 -5.76
N SER A 511 -26.78 13.57 -6.65
CA SER A 511 -26.56 13.67 -8.10
C SER A 511 -25.66 14.84 -8.52
N ASN A 512 -25.69 15.96 -7.80
CA ASN A 512 -24.90 17.15 -8.09
C ASN A 512 -23.68 17.31 -7.15
N TYR A 513 -23.33 16.24 -6.40
CA TYR A 513 -22.15 16.30 -5.55
C TYR A 513 -20.88 16.37 -6.42
N ASP A 514 -20.17 17.49 -6.32
CA ASP A 514 -18.92 17.76 -7.03
C ASP A 514 -17.88 18.28 -6.02
N PRO A 515 -17.03 17.39 -5.48
CA PRO A 515 -16.04 17.79 -4.48
C PRO A 515 -14.97 18.68 -5.11
N ALA A 516 -14.71 19.83 -4.52
CA ALA A 516 -13.80 20.86 -5.05
C ALA A 516 -12.41 20.30 -5.41
N VAL A 517 -11.80 19.53 -4.51
CA VAL A 517 -10.45 18.92 -4.66
C VAL A 517 -10.52 17.41 -4.47
N GLY A 518 -11.71 16.85 -4.53
CA GLY A 518 -11.92 15.42 -4.28
C GLY A 518 -12.07 14.61 -5.55
N PHE A 519 -12.47 13.37 -5.36
CA PHE A 519 -12.75 12.42 -6.43
C PHE A 519 -14.07 11.69 -6.11
N ALA A 520 -14.95 11.57 -7.09
CA ALA A 520 -16.15 10.75 -7.03
C ALA A 520 -16.27 9.98 -8.35
N THR A 521 -16.28 8.65 -8.27
CA THR A 521 -16.46 7.80 -9.46
C THR A 521 -17.89 7.82 -9.96
N ARG A 522 -18.84 8.01 -9.05
CA ARG A 522 -20.27 8.00 -9.34
C ARG A 522 -21.03 8.87 -8.36
N THR A 523 -21.98 9.64 -8.87
CA THR A 523 -22.93 10.45 -8.11
C THR A 523 -24.35 9.97 -8.40
N GLY A 524 -25.34 10.47 -7.68
CA GLY A 524 -26.73 10.06 -7.82
C GLY A 524 -26.99 8.66 -7.25
N ILE A 525 -26.25 8.23 -6.26
CA ILE A 525 -26.34 6.84 -5.76
C ILE A 525 -26.51 6.78 -4.23
N ARG A 526 -27.23 5.73 -3.82
CA ARG A 526 -27.23 5.22 -2.45
C ARG A 526 -26.66 3.82 -2.45
N ARG A 527 -25.69 3.55 -1.59
CA ARG A 527 -24.96 2.28 -1.50
C ARG A 527 -25.24 1.61 -0.16
N ILE A 528 -25.48 0.30 -0.18
CA ILE A 528 -25.61 -0.58 0.97
C ILE A 528 -24.64 -1.74 0.73
N SER A 529 -23.62 -1.86 1.58
CA SER A 529 -22.55 -2.83 1.36
C SER A 529 -22.23 -3.63 2.65
N PRO A 530 -23.02 -4.67 2.97
CA PRO A 530 -22.67 -5.60 4.03
C PRO A 530 -21.62 -6.61 3.59
N THR A 531 -20.64 -6.86 4.46
CA THR A 531 -19.62 -7.89 4.33
C THR A 531 -19.68 -8.81 5.54
N ILE A 532 -19.57 -10.11 5.34
CA ILE A 532 -19.43 -11.09 6.40
C ILE A 532 -18.43 -12.17 6.00
N ALA A 533 -17.58 -12.59 6.92
CA ALA A 533 -16.70 -13.72 6.73
C ALA A 533 -16.56 -14.57 7.99
N TYR A 534 -16.34 -15.87 7.77
CA TYR A 534 -16.08 -16.87 8.81
C TYR A 534 -14.83 -17.65 8.46
N THR A 535 -13.90 -17.75 9.42
CA THR A 535 -12.64 -18.47 9.28
C THR A 535 -12.60 -19.70 10.18
N ALA A 536 -12.62 -20.89 9.57
CA ALA A 536 -12.49 -22.19 10.27
C ALA A 536 -11.04 -22.68 10.23
N ARG A 537 -10.52 -23.16 11.36
CA ARG A 537 -9.16 -23.70 11.48
C ARG A 537 -9.22 -25.12 12.04
N PRO A 538 -9.11 -26.16 11.19
CA PRO A 538 -9.08 -27.56 11.63
C PRO A 538 -7.78 -27.83 12.41
N ARG A 539 -7.89 -28.10 13.72
CA ARG A 539 -6.72 -28.22 14.61
C ARG A 539 -5.82 -29.45 14.36
N GLN A 540 -6.35 -30.50 13.76
CA GLN A 540 -5.62 -31.76 13.54
C GLN A 540 -5.43 -32.11 12.07
N ASN A 541 -5.67 -31.19 11.16
CA ASN A 541 -5.50 -31.47 9.74
C ASN A 541 -4.06 -31.16 9.32
N PRO A 542 -3.28 -32.15 8.82
CA PRO A 542 -1.87 -31.93 8.47
C PRO A 542 -1.67 -31.13 7.18
N LEU A 543 -2.71 -30.97 6.35
CA LEU A 543 -2.62 -30.29 5.06
C LEU A 543 -3.25 -28.91 5.10
N ILE A 544 -4.44 -28.81 5.72
CA ILE A 544 -5.28 -27.61 5.65
C ILE A 544 -5.09 -26.79 6.93
N ARG A 545 -4.61 -25.56 6.74
CA ARG A 545 -4.41 -24.59 7.81
C ARG A 545 -5.72 -23.90 8.18
N ARG A 546 -6.46 -23.43 7.15
CA ARG A 546 -7.75 -22.78 7.36
C ARG A 546 -8.64 -22.82 6.13
N PHE A 547 -9.94 -22.71 6.39
CA PHE A 547 -10.95 -22.33 5.41
C PHE A 547 -11.50 -20.95 5.76
N GLN A 548 -11.84 -20.19 4.75
CA GLN A 548 -12.61 -18.95 4.90
C GLN A 548 -13.82 -19.01 3.96
N PHE A 549 -14.96 -18.65 4.48
CA PHE A 549 -16.22 -18.49 3.77
C PHE A 549 -16.67 -17.04 3.95
N GLY A 550 -17.30 -16.45 2.95
CA GLY A 550 -17.73 -15.06 3.09
C GLY A 550 -18.63 -14.60 1.96
N ASN A 551 -19.18 -13.43 2.16
CA ASN A 551 -19.95 -12.73 1.15
C ASN A 551 -19.78 -11.22 1.31
N ASP A 552 -19.38 -10.57 0.23
CA ASP A 552 -19.37 -9.12 0.10
C ASP A 552 -20.51 -8.73 -0.82
N VAL A 553 -21.39 -7.88 -0.35
CA VAL A 553 -22.56 -7.41 -1.12
C VAL A 553 -22.36 -5.94 -1.46
N ASN A 554 -22.75 -5.56 -2.66
CA ASN A 554 -22.75 -4.18 -3.10
C ASN A 554 -24.08 -3.87 -3.79
N TRP A 555 -25.02 -3.27 -3.06
CA TRP A 555 -26.27 -2.75 -3.59
C TRP A 555 -26.13 -1.26 -3.86
N ILE A 556 -26.39 -0.87 -5.10
CA ILE A 556 -26.40 0.52 -5.53
C ILE A 556 -27.80 0.84 -6.05
N LEU A 557 -28.41 1.80 -5.40
CA LEU A 557 -29.71 2.36 -5.74
C LEU A 557 -29.52 3.79 -6.27
N ASP A 558 -30.42 4.22 -7.11
CA ASP A 558 -30.55 5.64 -7.44
C ASP A 558 -30.90 6.44 -6.19
N SER A 559 -30.24 7.59 -5.98
CA SER A 559 -30.45 8.42 -4.78
C SER A 559 -31.82 9.10 -4.76
N ASP A 560 -32.45 9.27 -5.91
CA ASP A 560 -33.69 10.05 -6.06
C ASP A 560 -34.93 9.18 -5.93
N ASP A 561 -34.97 8.05 -6.62
CA ASP A 561 -36.16 7.17 -6.70
C ASP A 561 -35.98 5.79 -6.07
N ASN A 562 -34.78 5.48 -5.53
CA ASN A 562 -34.41 4.17 -4.98
C ASN A 562 -34.44 3.02 -5.99
N ARG A 563 -34.50 3.28 -7.28
CA ARG A 563 -34.41 2.26 -8.32
C ARG A 563 -33.07 1.52 -8.22
N MET A 564 -33.09 0.21 -8.32
CA MET A 564 -31.88 -0.60 -8.27
C MET A 564 -31.04 -0.40 -9.53
N LEU A 565 -29.82 0.11 -9.36
CA LEU A 565 -28.84 0.33 -10.44
C LEU A 565 -27.88 -0.83 -10.57
N ASN A 566 -27.32 -1.30 -9.43
CA ASN A 566 -26.43 -2.45 -9.38
C ASN A 566 -26.72 -3.29 -8.15
N ARG A 567 -26.50 -4.59 -8.27
CA ARG A 567 -26.47 -5.52 -7.14
C ARG A 567 -25.45 -6.60 -7.43
N ASP A 568 -24.35 -6.58 -6.72
CA ASP A 568 -23.26 -7.53 -6.86
C ASP A 568 -23.10 -8.32 -5.56
N PHE A 569 -23.05 -9.64 -5.68
CA PHE A 569 -22.63 -10.53 -4.61
C PHE A 569 -21.25 -11.10 -4.95
N ASN A 570 -20.34 -11.08 -4.02
CA ASN A 570 -19.04 -11.73 -4.13
C ASN A 570 -18.97 -12.84 -3.08
N ILE A 571 -19.57 -13.98 -3.42
CA ILE A 571 -19.68 -15.12 -2.51
C ILE A 571 -18.38 -15.93 -2.60
N THR A 572 -17.57 -15.86 -1.57
CA THR A 572 -16.46 -16.79 -1.36
C THR A 572 -17.03 -18.11 -0.84
N ALA A 573 -17.31 -19.04 -1.76
CA ALA A 573 -17.83 -20.35 -1.42
C ALA A 573 -16.84 -21.13 -0.55
N PHE A 574 -15.55 -20.99 -0.84
CA PHE A 574 -14.43 -21.31 0.04
C PHE A 574 -13.15 -20.63 -0.41
N LEU A 575 -12.31 -20.28 0.55
CA LEU A 575 -10.87 -20.09 0.40
C LEU A 575 -10.20 -21.11 1.30
N MET A 576 -9.43 -22.02 0.74
CA MET A 576 -8.65 -23.01 1.45
C MET A 576 -7.17 -22.60 1.41
N GLU A 577 -6.57 -22.49 2.58
CA GLU A 577 -5.13 -22.26 2.75
C GLU A 577 -4.49 -23.52 3.34
N LEU A 578 -3.44 -23.98 2.70
CA LEU A 578 -2.65 -25.13 3.15
C LEU A 578 -1.54 -24.68 4.10
N HIS A 579 -1.00 -25.60 4.90
CA HIS A 579 0.20 -25.34 5.73
C HIS A 579 1.43 -24.97 4.87
N SER A 580 1.47 -25.41 3.61
CA SER A 580 2.47 -24.99 2.62
C SER A 580 2.37 -23.54 2.18
N GLN A 581 1.29 -22.80 2.55
CA GLN A 581 0.87 -21.48 2.09
C GLN A 581 0.26 -21.47 0.67
N ASP A 582 0.05 -22.61 0.06
CA ASP A 582 -0.72 -22.67 -1.18
C ASP A 582 -2.19 -22.36 -0.86
N THR A 583 -2.85 -21.63 -1.75
CA THR A 583 -4.27 -21.30 -1.59
C THR A 583 -5.09 -21.71 -2.81
N ILE A 584 -6.31 -22.14 -2.55
CA ILE A 584 -7.33 -22.36 -3.59
C ILE A 584 -8.60 -21.65 -3.16
N GLN A 585 -9.15 -20.85 -4.04
CA GLN A 585 -10.36 -20.08 -3.77
C GLN A 585 -11.37 -20.26 -4.89
N PHE A 586 -12.61 -20.52 -4.52
CA PHE A 586 -13.74 -20.53 -5.44
C PHE A 586 -14.76 -19.46 -5.04
N ARG A 587 -15.16 -18.64 -6.02
CA ARG A 587 -16.15 -17.59 -5.85
C ARG A 587 -17.29 -17.73 -6.82
N VAL A 588 -18.49 -17.35 -6.37
CA VAL A 588 -19.68 -17.19 -7.18
C VAL A 588 -20.06 -15.71 -7.18
N LEU A 589 -20.25 -15.12 -8.35
CA LEU A 589 -20.38 -13.69 -8.57
C LEU A 589 -21.72 -13.37 -9.29
N PRO A 590 -22.88 -13.48 -8.61
CA PRO A 590 -24.15 -13.01 -9.16
C PRO A 590 -24.14 -11.49 -9.24
N SER A 591 -24.49 -10.96 -10.40
CA SER A 591 -24.51 -9.52 -10.69
C SER A 591 -25.83 -9.13 -11.33
N TYR A 592 -26.32 -7.95 -10.98
CA TYR A 592 -27.38 -7.23 -11.66
C TYR A 592 -26.88 -5.83 -11.98
N GLU A 593 -27.08 -5.38 -13.20
CA GLU A 593 -26.73 -4.02 -13.63
C GLU A 593 -27.79 -3.42 -14.55
N LEU A 594 -28.24 -2.21 -14.23
CA LEU A 594 -29.05 -1.36 -15.07
C LEU A 594 -28.17 -0.33 -15.75
N LEU A 595 -28.13 -0.33 -17.07
CA LEU A 595 -27.43 0.69 -17.84
C LEU A 595 -28.37 1.88 -18.06
N GLU A 596 -28.05 3.03 -17.48
CA GLU A 596 -28.84 4.27 -17.63
C GLU A 596 -28.53 4.97 -18.95
N ASN A 597 -27.31 4.80 -19.47
CA ASN A 597 -26.83 5.35 -20.74
C ASN A 597 -26.24 4.24 -21.59
N ASP A 598 -26.11 4.49 -22.89
CA ASP A 598 -25.40 3.61 -23.79
C ASP A 598 -23.96 3.37 -23.29
N PHE A 599 -23.56 2.11 -23.24
CA PHE A 599 -22.23 1.72 -22.79
C PHE A 599 -21.43 1.09 -23.94
N ARG A 600 -20.50 1.85 -24.48
CA ARG A 600 -19.53 1.35 -25.47
C ARG A 600 -18.47 0.52 -24.77
N ILE A 601 -18.64 -0.80 -24.76
CA ILE A 601 -17.74 -1.75 -24.06
C ILE A 601 -16.47 -2.08 -24.87
N SER A 602 -16.57 -1.97 -26.20
CA SER A 602 -15.46 -2.17 -27.14
C SER A 602 -15.70 -1.33 -28.40
N PRO A 603 -14.69 -1.03 -29.22
CA PRO A 603 -14.89 -0.40 -30.51
C PRO A 603 -15.93 -1.16 -31.34
N GLY A 604 -17.00 -0.46 -31.76
CA GLY A 604 -18.09 -1.03 -32.55
C GLY A 604 -19.13 -1.86 -31.77
N ILE A 605 -19.01 -2.03 -30.46
CA ILE A 605 -19.95 -2.79 -29.63
C ILE A 605 -20.47 -1.88 -28.52
N THR A 606 -21.76 -1.60 -28.55
CA THR A 606 -22.44 -0.74 -27.59
C THR A 606 -23.62 -1.47 -26.98
N LEU A 607 -23.67 -1.55 -25.67
CA LEU A 607 -24.79 -2.04 -24.90
C LEU A 607 -25.82 -0.91 -24.74
N PRO A 608 -27.12 -1.14 -25.06
CA PRO A 608 -28.11 -0.09 -25.07
C PRO A 608 -28.49 0.40 -23.67
N ALA A 609 -28.80 1.70 -23.59
CA ALA A 609 -29.37 2.34 -22.42
C ALA A 609 -30.70 1.73 -21.98
N LEU A 610 -31.08 1.99 -20.73
CA LEU A 610 -32.35 1.60 -20.09
C LEU A 610 -32.60 0.08 -20.09
N ARG A 611 -31.53 -0.70 -20.22
CA ARG A 611 -31.58 -2.15 -20.16
C ARG A 611 -30.97 -2.67 -18.88
N HIS A 612 -31.60 -3.67 -18.30
CA HIS A 612 -31.05 -4.38 -17.14
C HIS A 612 -30.52 -5.76 -17.55
N TYR A 613 -29.44 -6.15 -16.88
CA TYR A 613 -28.79 -7.44 -17.10
C TYR A 613 -28.62 -8.16 -15.76
N SER A 614 -28.93 -9.45 -15.76
CA SER A 614 -28.68 -10.33 -14.61
C SER A 614 -27.86 -11.51 -15.07
N PHE A 615 -26.71 -11.70 -14.47
CA PHE A 615 -25.78 -12.75 -14.86
C PHE A 615 -24.96 -13.26 -13.68
N THR A 616 -24.44 -14.48 -13.80
CA THR A 616 -23.58 -15.06 -12.77
C THR A 616 -22.27 -15.52 -13.40
N ARG A 617 -21.17 -15.16 -12.75
CA ARG A 617 -19.82 -15.63 -13.10
C ARG A 617 -19.28 -16.50 -11.98
N TYR A 618 -18.39 -17.39 -12.35
CA TYR A 618 -17.67 -18.28 -11.45
C TYR A 618 -16.19 -17.98 -11.58
N ARG A 619 -15.48 -17.92 -10.45
CA ARG A 619 -14.05 -17.64 -10.44
C ARG A 619 -13.33 -18.68 -9.60
N LEU A 620 -12.33 -19.31 -10.21
CA LEU A 620 -11.37 -20.16 -9.55
C LEU A 620 -10.00 -19.46 -9.55
N LEU A 621 -9.42 -19.33 -8.39
CA LEU A 621 -8.08 -18.79 -8.17
C LEU A 621 -7.27 -19.82 -7.39
N ALA A 622 -6.06 -20.13 -7.86
CA ALA A 622 -5.08 -20.85 -7.08
C ALA A 622 -3.81 -20.00 -6.98
N THR A 623 -3.11 -20.09 -5.85
CA THR A 623 -1.84 -19.38 -5.67
C THR A 623 -0.89 -20.31 -4.95
N THR A 624 0.29 -20.53 -5.51
CA THR A 624 1.35 -21.27 -4.82
C THR A 624 2.09 -20.35 -3.85
N ALA A 625 2.69 -20.95 -2.82
CA ALA A 625 3.39 -20.19 -1.78
C ALA A 625 4.42 -19.22 -2.37
N SER A 626 4.36 -17.96 -1.95
CA SER A 626 5.25 -16.89 -2.43
C SER A 626 6.73 -17.13 -2.11
N ARG A 627 7.03 -17.93 -1.09
CA ARG A 627 8.41 -18.31 -0.71
C ARG A 627 9.14 -19.18 -1.72
N ARG A 628 8.44 -19.78 -2.70
CA ARG A 628 9.07 -20.60 -3.74
C ARG A 628 9.85 -19.76 -4.73
N VAL A 629 10.88 -20.35 -5.32
CA VAL A 629 11.65 -19.77 -6.43
C VAL A 629 10.70 -19.39 -7.58
N LEU A 630 9.74 -20.27 -7.89
CA LEU A 630 8.67 -20.03 -8.84
C LEU A 630 7.33 -20.05 -8.08
N ALA A 631 6.68 -18.91 -8.00
CA ALA A 631 5.30 -18.81 -7.54
C ALA A 631 4.36 -18.59 -8.73
N VAL A 632 3.23 -19.29 -8.72
CA VAL A 632 2.27 -19.33 -9.83
C VAL A 632 0.88 -19.02 -9.31
N SER A 633 0.18 -18.09 -9.98
CA SER A 633 -1.18 -17.71 -9.63
C SER A 633 -2.09 -17.70 -10.87
N PRO A 634 -2.66 -18.87 -11.26
CA PRO A 634 -3.67 -18.96 -12.31
C PRO A 634 -5.02 -18.46 -11.79
N ILE A 635 -5.76 -17.77 -12.67
CA ILE A 635 -7.14 -17.33 -12.47
C ILE A 635 -7.95 -17.77 -13.66
N ALA A 636 -9.07 -18.45 -13.42
CA ALA A 636 -10.07 -18.74 -14.41
C ALA A 636 -11.41 -18.13 -13.97
N GLU A 637 -12.04 -17.36 -14.85
CA GLU A 637 -13.39 -16.81 -14.62
C GLU A 637 -14.23 -17.09 -15.84
N TRP A 638 -15.48 -17.54 -15.64
CA TRP A 638 -16.39 -17.86 -16.71
C TRP A 638 -17.85 -17.64 -16.28
N GLY A 639 -18.74 -17.49 -17.23
CA GLY A 639 -20.17 -17.36 -17.02
C GLY A 639 -20.77 -16.17 -17.74
N GLY A 640 -22.01 -15.84 -17.38
CA GLY A 640 -22.77 -14.76 -18.01
C GLY A 640 -22.11 -13.41 -17.86
N PHE A 641 -22.28 -12.55 -18.86
CA PHE A 641 -21.75 -11.18 -18.86
C PHE A 641 -22.64 -10.31 -19.76
N TYR A 642 -23.40 -9.39 -19.16
CA TYR A 642 -24.42 -8.59 -19.81
C TYR A 642 -25.41 -9.44 -20.66
N SER A 643 -25.42 -9.24 -21.99
CA SER A 643 -26.28 -9.95 -22.94
C SER A 643 -25.75 -11.31 -23.40
N GLY A 644 -24.61 -11.76 -22.90
CA GLY A 644 -23.95 -12.99 -23.32
C GLY A 644 -23.02 -13.59 -22.28
N ASP A 645 -21.84 -14.00 -22.71
CA ASP A 645 -20.87 -14.73 -21.87
C ASP A 645 -19.46 -14.12 -21.90
N ARG A 646 -18.73 -14.30 -20.80
CA ARG A 646 -17.31 -13.97 -20.69
C ARG A 646 -16.50 -15.16 -20.20
N ARG A 647 -15.31 -15.31 -20.79
CA ARG A 647 -14.25 -16.20 -20.31
C ARG A 647 -12.99 -15.39 -20.11
N ARG A 648 -12.46 -15.44 -18.90
CA ARG A 648 -11.20 -14.79 -18.53
C ARG A 648 -10.22 -15.83 -18.03
N LEU A 649 -9.01 -15.82 -18.58
CA LEU A 649 -7.87 -16.56 -18.08
C LEU A 649 -6.78 -15.58 -17.77
N ALA A 650 -6.20 -15.66 -16.58
CA ALA A 650 -5.02 -14.89 -16.22
C ALA A 650 -3.99 -15.79 -15.53
N LEU A 651 -2.74 -15.48 -15.73
CA LEU A 651 -1.62 -16.18 -15.13
C LEU A 651 -0.60 -15.17 -14.65
N ASN A 652 -0.26 -15.22 -13.36
CA ASN A 652 0.87 -14.50 -12.81
C ASN A 652 1.96 -15.48 -12.41
N LEU A 653 3.19 -15.17 -12.77
CA LEU A 653 4.40 -15.93 -12.45
C LEU A 653 5.40 -14.99 -11.78
N ASP A 654 5.82 -15.34 -10.57
CA ASP A 654 6.89 -14.67 -9.87
C ASP A 654 8.09 -15.60 -9.81
N VAL A 655 9.19 -15.21 -10.42
CA VAL A 655 10.43 -15.98 -10.47
C VAL A 655 11.51 -15.27 -9.68
N ARG A 656 11.97 -15.88 -8.60
CA ARG A 656 13.01 -15.38 -7.69
C ARG A 656 14.26 -16.20 -7.83
N MET A 657 15.14 -15.80 -8.74
CA MET A 657 16.33 -16.61 -9.08
C MET A 657 17.38 -16.60 -7.94
N ARG A 658 17.58 -15.41 -7.35
CA ARG A 658 18.49 -15.17 -6.24
C ARG A 658 18.17 -13.84 -5.59
N PRO A 659 18.70 -13.52 -4.39
CA PRO A 659 18.52 -12.21 -3.81
C PRO A 659 18.86 -11.07 -4.79
N GLY A 660 17.89 -10.17 -5.00
CA GLY A 660 18.01 -9.03 -5.91
C GLY A 660 17.76 -9.32 -7.40
N VAL A 661 17.45 -10.55 -7.82
CA VAL A 661 17.11 -10.86 -9.22
C VAL A 661 15.74 -11.51 -9.29
N ILE A 662 14.73 -10.72 -9.68
CA ILE A 662 13.33 -11.11 -9.63
C ILE A 662 12.65 -10.77 -10.96
N PHE A 663 11.78 -11.67 -11.42
CA PHE A 663 10.96 -11.47 -12.60
C PHE A 663 9.49 -11.65 -12.22
N TYR A 664 8.65 -10.74 -12.69
CA TYR A 664 7.20 -10.85 -12.62
C TYR A 664 6.66 -10.90 -14.03
N LEU A 665 5.94 -11.96 -14.36
CA LEU A 665 5.29 -12.13 -15.65
C LEU A 665 3.79 -12.24 -15.41
N SER A 666 3.01 -11.46 -16.13
CA SER A 666 1.56 -11.47 -16.03
C SER A 666 0.94 -11.48 -17.42
N THR A 667 -0.05 -12.35 -17.61
CA THR A 667 -0.88 -12.35 -18.81
C THR A 667 -2.34 -12.45 -18.46
N GLU A 668 -3.17 -11.74 -19.16
CA GLU A 668 -4.63 -11.82 -19.06
C GLU A 668 -5.22 -11.91 -20.45
N TRP A 669 -6.14 -12.84 -20.65
CA TRP A 669 -6.93 -13.01 -21.85
C TRP A 669 -8.41 -13.01 -21.49
N ASN A 670 -9.18 -12.16 -22.17
CA ASN A 670 -10.62 -12.12 -22.08
C ASN A 670 -11.22 -12.41 -23.45
N LYS A 671 -12.20 -13.30 -23.49
CA LYS A 671 -13.09 -13.48 -24.61
C LYS A 671 -14.51 -13.15 -24.15
N VAL A 672 -15.15 -12.23 -24.86
CA VAL A 672 -16.50 -11.76 -24.58
C VAL A 672 -17.35 -11.97 -25.81
N ASP A 673 -18.43 -12.71 -25.66
CA ASP A 673 -19.41 -13.01 -26.71
C ASP A 673 -20.78 -12.47 -26.26
N LEU A 674 -21.22 -11.34 -26.82
CA LEU A 674 -22.48 -10.64 -26.49
C LEU A 674 -23.46 -10.73 -27.67
N ALA A 675 -24.74 -10.44 -27.44
CA ALA A 675 -25.71 -10.32 -28.50
C ALA A 675 -25.37 -9.19 -29.49
N GLU A 676 -24.71 -8.13 -29.01
CA GLU A 676 -24.29 -6.95 -29.77
C GLU A 676 -22.96 -7.16 -30.52
N GLY A 677 -22.25 -8.25 -30.26
CA GLY A 677 -20.97 -8.59 -30.90
C GLY A 677 -19.97 -9.28 -30.01
N SER A 678 -18.87 -9.74 -30.59
CA SER A 678 -17.82 -10.45 -29.88
C SER A 678 -16.50 -9.72 -29.97
N PHE A 679 -15.71 -9.75 -28.89
CA PHE A 679 -14.37 -9.20 -28.87
C PHE A 679 -13.45 -9.98 -27.94
N GLN A 680 -12.15 -9.73 -28.10
CA GLN A 680 -11.11 -10.28 -27.24
C GLN A 680 -10.17 -9.17 -26.78
N THR A 681 -9.70 -9.28 -25.52
CA THR A 681 -8.63 -8.43 -25.03
C THR A 681 -7.50 -9.29 -24.49
N LYS A 682 -6.27 -8.84 -24.73
CA LYS A 682 -5.06 -9.49 -24.22
C LYS A 682 -4.18 -8.44 -23.57
N LEU A 683 -3.66 -8.76 -22.41
CA LEU A 683 -2.69 -7.97 -21.68
C LEU A 683 -1.50 -8.84 -21.34
N TYR A 684 -0.30 -8.36 -21.67
CA TYR A 684 0.96 -8.99 -21.32
C TYR A 684 1.81 -7.99 -20.58
N ARG A 685 2.45 -8.43 -19.50
CA ARG A 685 3.34 -7.61 -18.70
C ARG A 685 4.51 -8.43 -18.21
N GLY A 686 5.71 -7.90 -18.38
CA GLY A 686 6.94 -8.44 -17.84
C GLY A 686 7.69 -7.38 -17.06
N ILE A 687 8.07 -7.68 -15.82
CA ILE A 687 8.96 -6.84 -15.01
C ILE A 687 10.20 -7.66 -14.72
N ALA A 688 11.37 -7.08 -15.00
CA ALA A 688 12.65 -7.63 -14.61
C ALA A 688 13.34 -6.65 -13.66
N GLU A 689 13.60 -7.12 -12.44
CA GLU A 689 14.25 -6.34 -11.39
C GLU A 689 15.65 -6.88 -11.13
N THR A 690 16.63 -6.01 -11.20
CA THR A 690 18.00 -6.26 -10.75
C THR A 690 18.29 -5.28 -9.62
N GLN A 691 18.30 -5.76 -8.41
CA GLN A 691 18.50 -5.02 -7.16
C GLN A 691 19.92 -5.31 -6.69
N PHE A 692 20.88 -4.46 -7.07
CA PHE A 692 22.30 -4.67 -6.76
C PHE A 692 22.55 -4.58 -5.25
N SER A 693 21.84 -3.65 -4.59
CA SER A 693 21.88 -3.41 -3.14
C SER A 693 20.59 -2.72 -2.71
N PRO A 694 20.35 -2.48 -1.42
CA PRO A 694 19.25 -1.62 -0.96
C PRO A 694 19.29 -0.20 -1.53
N TRP A 695 20.47 0.23 -1.98
CA TRP A 695 20.74 1.58 -2.47
C TRP A 695 20.74 1.73 -4.01
N MET A 696 20.79 0.60 -4.74
CA MET A 696 20.93 0.65 -6.20
C MET A 696 20.08 -0.44 -6.87
N SER A 697 19.22 -0.04 -7.80
CA SER A 697 18.32 -0.95 -8.53
C SER A 697 18.08 -0.52 -9.96
N LEU A 698 17.84 -1.50 -10.83
CA LEU A 698 17.40 -1.35 -12.20
C LEU A 698 16.11 -2.15 -12.37
N VAL A 699 15.05 -1.48 -12.81
CA VAL A 699 13.74 -2.09 -13.06
C VAL A 699 13.37 -1.87 -14.52
N ASN A 700 13.10 -2.95 -15.22
CA ASN A 700 12.57 -2.92 -16.59
C ASN A 700 11.13 -3.41 -16.55
N ASN A 701 10.20 -2.64 -17.09
CA ASN A 701 8.79 -2.96 -17.21
C ASN A 701 8.38 -2.90 -18.68
N VAL A 702 7.94 -4.03 -19.22
CA VAL A 702 7.42 -4.15 -20.58
C VAL A 702 5.97 -4.55 -20.50
N GLN A 703 5.09 -3.83 -21.20
CA GLN A 703 3.66 -4.12 -21.20
C GLN A 703 3.03 -3.86 -22.57
N PHE A 704 2.15 -4.78 -22.97
CA PHE A 704 1.39 -4.69 -24.21
C PHE A 704 -0.07 -5.02 -23.97
N ASP A 705 -0.98 -4.24 -24.50
CA ASP A 705 -2.41 -4.55 -24.52
C ASP A 705 -3.02 -4.33 -25.88
N THR A 706 -3.98 -5.17 -26.23
CA THR A 706 -4.67 -5.14 -27.54
C THR A 706 -5.77 -4.10 -27.65
N GLN A 707 -6.14 -3.40 -26.57
CA GLN A 707 -7.11 -2.31 -26.60
C GLN A 707 -6.46 -1.01 -27.09
N SER A 708 -5.32 -0.66 -26.53
CA SER A 708 -4.53 0.49 -26.97
C SER A 708 -3.62 0.15 -28.14
N SER A 709 -3.35 -1.14 -28.39
CA SER A 709 -2.36 -1.64 -29.35
C SER A 709 -0.96 -1.03 -29.15
N ILE A 710 -0.62 -0.70 -27.90
CA ILE A 710 0.66 -0.07 -27.56
C ILE A 710 1.53 -1.06 -26.79
N LEU A 711 2.75 -1.27 -27.31
CA LEU A 711 3.85 -1.88 -26.56
C LEU A 711 4.63 -0.77 -25.87
N GLY A 712 4.63 -0.78 -24.53
CA GLY A 712 5.41 0.16 -23.71
C GLY A 712 6.58 -0.53 -23.05
N TRP A 713 7.74 0.07 -23.08
CA TRP A 713 8.90 -0.31 -22.29
C TRP A 713 9.36 0.86 -21.45
N GLN A 714 9.51 0.61 -20.14
CA GLN A 714 10.14 1.52 -19.20
C GLN A 714 11.36 0.86 -18.57
N SER A 715 12.49 1.55 -18.58
CA SER A 715 13.68 1.19 -17.81
C SER A 715 13.96 2.27 -16.79
N ARG A 716 14.05 1.91 -15.51
CA ARG A 716 14.30 2.83 -14.40
C ARG A 716 15.51 2.36 -13.59
N PHE A 717 16.52 3.19 -13.54
CA PHE A 717 17.64 3.07 -12.63
C PHE A 717 17.47 4.04 -11.47
N ARG A 718 17.61 3.56 -10.22
CA ARG A 718 17.63 4.38 -9.01
C ARG A 718 18.94 4.12 -8.26
N TRP A 719 19.57 5.19 -7.84
CA TRP A 719 20.72 5.14 -6.93
C TRP A 719 20.51 6.10 -5.76
N ILE A 720 20.37 5.54 -4.56
CA ILE A 720 20.32 6.26 -3.29
C ILE A 720 21.76 6.49 -2.86
N LEU A 721 22.28 7.70 -3.05
CA LEU A 721 23.65 8.08 -2.69
C LEU A 721 23.84 8.09 -1.16
N LYS A 722 22.86 8.62 -0.45
CA LYS A 722 22.65 8.61 1.00
C LYS A 722 21.15 8.68 1.25
N PRO A 723 20.62 8.22 2.40
CA PRO A 723 19.21 8.40 2.72
C PRO A 723 18.74 9.84 2.48
N GLY A 724 17.72 10.02 1.65
CA GLY A 724 17.20 11.32 1.22
C GLY A 724 17.90 11.97 0.02
N ASN A 725 18.92 11.33 -0.58
CA ASN A 725 19.63 11.83 -1.76
C ASN A 725 19.59 10.78 -2.86
N ASP A 726 18.79 11.04 -3.87
CA ASP A 726 18.46 10.07 -4.92
C ASP A 726 18.85 10.57 -6.32
N LEU A 727 19.37 9.67 -7.12
CA LEU A 727 19.59 9.87 -8.54
C LEU A 727 18.75 8.85 -9.32
N TYR A 728 17.94 9.36 -10.26
CA TYR A 728 17.10 8.55 -11.14
C TYR A 728 17.48 8.76 -12.61
N PHE A 729 17.46 7.66 -13.36
CA PHE A 729 17.41 7.68 -14.82
C PHE A 729 16.24 6.83 -15.26
N VAL A 730 15.36 7.42 -16.06
CA VAL A 730 14.16 6.75 -16.56
C VAL A 730 14.12 6.89 -18.09
N TYR A 731 13.99 5.77 -18.76
CA TYR A 731 13.75 5.72 -20.19
C TYR A 731 12.40 5.06 -20.46
N LEU A 732 11.57 5.71 -21.25
CA LEU A 732 10.28 5.22 -21.70
C LEU A 732 10.26 5.16 -23.22
N HIS A 733 9.76 4.08 -23.79
CA HIS A 733 9.53 3.97 -25.23
C HIS A 733 8.18 3.26 -25.47
N ASN A 734 7.34 3.89 -26.25
CA ASN A 734 6.07 3.34 -26.68
C ASN A 734 6.09 3.10 -28.19
N TRP A 735 5.62 1.92 -28.59
CA TRP A 735 5.37 1.56 -29.98
C TRP A 735 3.89 1.28 -30.17
N LEU A 736 3.34 1.78 -31.26
CA LEU A 736 2.00 1.42 -31.73
C LEU A 736 2.12 0.19 -32.63
N ASP A 737 1.31 -0.83 -32.38
CA ASP A 737 1.10 -1.92 -33.32
C ASP A 737 0.21 -1.40 -34.45
N ASP A 738 0.84 -0.99 -35.55
CA ASP A 738 0.16 -0.37 -36.69
C ASP A 738 -0.36 -1.45 -37.65
N PRO A 739 -1.67 -1.67 -37.70
CA PRO A 739 -2.26 -2.70 -38.55
C PRO A 739 -2.08 -2.40 -40.06
N LEU A 740 -1.87 -1.14 -40.45
CA LEU A 740 -1.63 -0.76 -41.86
C LEU A 740 -0.20 -1.10 -42.30
N LEU A 741 0.75 -0.96 -41.40
CA LEU A 741 2.15 -1.24 -41.67
C LEU A 741 2.57 -2.66 -41.29
N ALA A 742 1.70 -3.42 -40.62
CA ALA A 742 1.96 -4.75 -40.06
C ALA A 742 3.26 -4.81 -39.23
N ARG A 743 3.58 -3.73 -38.51
CA ARG A 743 4.78 -3.60 -37.67
C ARG A 743 4.56 -2.63 -36.53
N PHE A 744 5.38 -2.78 -35.51
CA PHE A 744 5.49 -1.79 -34.44
C PHE A 744 6.17 -0.51 -34.93
N ALA A 745 5.46 0.61 -34.87
CA ALA A 745 5.99 1.93 -35.17
C ALA A 745 6.22 2.72 -33.89
N THR A 746 7.31 3.45 -33.77
CA THR A 746 7.57 4.31 -32.59
C THR A 746 6.48 5.37 -32.47
N LEU A 747 5.77 5.36 -31.35
CA LEU A 747 4.77 6.35 -31.01
C LEU A 747 5.42 7.56 -30.34
N ASP A 748 6.12 7.32 -29.26
CA ASP A 748 6.89 8.30 -28.51
C ASP A 748 8.01 7.64 -27.70
N HIS A 749 9.00 8.44 -27.32
CA HIS A 749 10.01 8.06 -26.35
C HIS A 749 10.44 9.25 -25.50
N ARG A 750 10.80 8.95 -24.26
CA ARG A 750 11.18 9.93 -23.25
C ARG A 750 12.37 9.43 -22.45
N ALA A 751 13.38 10.26 -22.29
CA ALA A 751 14.47 10.04 -21.33
C ALA A 751 14.40 11.14 -20.28
N SER A 752 14.47 10.75 -19.01
CA SER A 752 14.44 11.69 -17.90
C SER A 752 15.53 11.34 -16.89
N SER A 753 16.22 12.35 -16.36
CA SER A 753 17.09 12.23 -15.19
C SER A 753 16.62 13.16 -14.10
N LYS A 754 16.65 12.68 -12.86
CA LYS A 754 16.26 13.45 -11.68
C LYS A 754 17.33 13.30 -10.61
N LEU A 755 17.77 14.41 -10.05
CA LEU A 755 18.63 14.48 -8.87
C LEU A 755 17.86 15.14 -7.73
N LEU A 756 17.76 14.43 -6.62
CA LEU A 756 17.21 14.94 -5.37
C LEU A 756 18.31 14.99 -4.33
N TYR A 757 18.44 16.10 -3.65
CA TYR A 757 19.42 16.29 -2.58
C TYR A 757 18.72 16.81 -1.32
N THR A 758 19.02 16.26 -0.15
CA THR A 758 18.48 16.71 1.13
C THR A 758 19.61 17.23 2.01
N HIS A 759 19.52 18.48 2.41
CA HIS A 759 20.38 19.06 3.42
C HIS A 759 19.56 19.26 4.71
N ARG A 760 20.11 18.77 5.82
CA ARG A 760 19.50 18.84 7.17
C ARG A 760 20.34 19.71 8.09
N PHE A 761 19.71 20.70 8.73
CA PHE A 761 20.33 21.61 9.67
C PHE A 761 20.11 21.21 11.12
#